data_4c78c4983e3b31228c7fc27807e09e22
#
_entry.id   4c78c4983e3b31228c7fc27807e09e22
#
_cell.length_a   1.000
_cell.length_b   1.000
_cell.length_c   1.000
_cell.angle_alpha   90.00
_cell.angle_beta   90.00
_cell.angle_gamma   90.00
#
_symmetry.space_group_name_H-M   'P 1'
#
loop_
_entity.id
_entity.type
_entity.pdbx_description
1 polymer ?
#
loop_
_entity_poly.entity_id
_entity_poly.type
_entity_poly.pdbx_seq_one_letter_code
_entity_poly.pdbx_strand_id
1 'polypeptide(L)'
;MKIKRAIGLELMPRLRPNLPGEEGRGKREAQMKSTTRAVVIGGGIAGCSTLYHLTQEGWADVVLVERDELTSGTTWHSAAQVTNFGMNQTMVGLKSHSIALYKSLAEDPDYPINYHHADGGIRLANTEAQMEGYRHFASMARGMGVNFEVIDAAECARRHPLISTDNLLGGLWDPLDGDIDPAQLCQALARRARKAGAEVYRHTQVTALTQHKDLSWTVHTTKGDIDCEVVINACGYRVNEVGAMMGVHHPVMSMEHQYFVTEPIRQIMDAGHRMPLLRCPISDYYCRQEKQGLLLGFYEQDCKTWGMDGIDPDFANALCPDDLDRVTDVLEGAFARMPVLMEAGIHTVVNGPITYTIDGTPLVGPVPGKRNAFCIIGLRAGLGEGGGHGWLLAQMIVHGEACYDTWCLDPRRFTGHGNVELTALKAIEDYQNEFRFHFPHEYRPAGRPIKTTPLTPVLASEGAEFAVVNGWERMAYIKPSADFRETHSFRFNETFDLVGDEVKAVTTSVGLSEISGFNRIEITGTGIHDWLEGLFCGRVRRQTSKVGLGYMLNHLGCVKADATIANIDDNRIWYGSAAAAEYHDMEWLKAHLPEDGSITLRSLTNAFTTLVLAGPMARAVLGEVTRLDCSKEGFGWLQVRQGFVGIAPAVIMSVSFSGEEAFEIHLPNNQLYAGYLALRRAGEAHGLRLFGSMAIESMRLEKGYLHWKADLLTEFNPEETGLGRFVDMTKDFIGKLALEKMISGGPRKKLVTLEIDCTHAPSHGGASVSRDGNVIGTVTSAGWGYRVGKNLAYAFVEPDMAEPGTRLEVDVLGLPEKAVVIAPGPYDPDNRILRQKT
;
A
#
# COMPACT_ATOMS: atom_id res chain seq x y z
N MET A 1 15.66 -26.00 -30.14
CA MET A 1 15.61 -27.26 -30.98
C MET A 1 16.15 -28.48 -30.22
N LYS A 2 16.95 -28.38 -29.20
CA LYS A 2 17.39 -29.52 -28.36
C LYS A 2 16.39 -29.95 -27.27
N ILE A 3 15.54 -29.04 -26.78
CA ILE A 3 14.52 -29.29 -25.76
C ILE A 3 13.33 -30.10 -26.28
N LYS A 4 12.95 -29.91 -27.57
CA LYS A 4 11.85 -30.70 -28.18
C LYS A 4 12.13 -32.21 -28.32
N ARG A 5 13.35 -32.66 -28.08
CA ARG A 5 13.70 -34.09 -28.16
C ARG A 5 13.62 -34.85 -26.84
N ALA A 6 13.56 -34.12 -25.74
CA ALA A 6 13.43 -34.70 -24.39
C ALA A 6 11.98 -34.83 -23.90
N ILE A 7 11.04 -34.16 -24.58
CA ILE A 7 9.62 -34.16 -24.23
C ILE A 7 8.84 -34.78 -25.35
N GLY A 8 8.50 -36.06 -25.26
CA GLY A 8 7.66 -36.78 -26.18
C GLY A 8 6.22 -36.28 -26.17
N LEU A 9 5.90 -35.28 -26.99
CA LEU A 9 4.56 -34.76 -27.17
C LEU A 9 3.81 -35.59 -28.21
N GLU A 10 3.07 -36.61 -27.77
CA GLU A 10 1.94 -37.14 -28.52
C GLU A 10 0.64 -36.58 -27.93
N LEU A 11 -0.03 -35.77 -28.75
CA LEU A 11 -1.33 -35.15 -28.43
C LEU A 11 -2.42 -36.23 -28.37
N MET A 12 -2.94 -36.54 -27.19
CA MET A 12 -4.20 -37.29 -27.07
C MET A 12 -5.41 -36.35 -27.16
N PRO A 13 -6.54 -36.80 -27.73
CA PRO A 13 -7.72 -35.98 -27.96
C PRO A 13 -8.43 -35.65 -26.66
N ARG A 14 -8.90 -34.40 -26.57
CA ARG A 14 -9.62 -33.82 -25.40
C ARG A 14 -10.86 -34.64 -25.03
N LEU A 15 -10.88 -35.24 -23.87
CA LEU A 15 -12.07 -35.77 -23.23
C LEU A 15 -12.81 -34.63 -22.49
N ARG A 16 -14.01 -34.29 -22.93
CA ARG A 16 -14.94 -33.47 -22.13
C ARG A 16 -15.44 -34.33 -20.96
N PRO A 17 -15.41 -33.84 -19.70
CA PRO A 17 -16.05 -34.55 -18.60
C PRO A 17 -17.58 -34.45 -18.74
N ASN A 18 -18.24 -35.56 -19.04
CA ASN A 18 -19.70 -35.69 -18.84
C ASN A 18 -19.99 -35.79 -17.36
N LEU A 19 -20.52 -34.74 -16.77
CA LEU A 19 -21.17 -34.82 -15.45
C LEU A 19 -22.58 -35.41 -15.62
N PRO A 20 -23.04 -36.34 -14.74
CA PRO A 20 -24.38 -36.89 -14.83
C PRO A 20 -25.41 -35.80 -14.53
N GLY A 21 -26.43 -35.71 -15.42
CA GLY A 21 -27.56 -34.80 -15.23
C GLY A 21 -28.39 -35.16 -14.02
N GLU A 22 -28.66 -34.22 -13.18
CA GLU A 22 -29.76 -34.25 -12.22
C GLU A 22 -31.07 -33.96 -12.94
N GLU A 23 -31.76 -35.01 -13.36
CA GLU A 23 -33.16 -34.90 -13.77
C GLU A 23 -34.09 -34.86 -12.53
N GLY A 24 -34.89 -33.79 -12.48
CA GLY A 24 -36.21 -33.85 -11.86
C GLY A 24 -36.36 -33.50 -10.39
N ARG A 25 -36.46 -32.20 -10.13
CA ARG A 25 -37.51 -31.63 -9.26
C ARG A 25 -37.71 -30.18 -9.66
N GLY A 26 -38.87 -29.87 -10.25
CA GLY A 26 -39.31 -28.51 -10.52
C GLY A 26 -39.40 -27.69 -9.20
N LYS A 27 -38.31 -27.05 -8.82
CA LYS A 27 -38.31 -25.93 -7.88
C LYS A 27 -38.72 -24.71 -8.71
N ARG A 28 -39.85 -24.05 -8.33
CA ARG A 28 -40.11 -22.70 -8.76
C ARG A 28 -38.81 -21.94 -8.51
N GLU A 29 -38.22 -21.36 -9.58
CA GLU A 29 -37.13 -20.41 -9.41
C GLU A 29 -37.60 -19.36 -8.42
N ALA A 30 -36.90 -19.23 -7.29
CA ALA A 30 -37.21 -18.21 -6.32
C ALA A 30 -37.05 -16.86 -7.04
N GLN A 31 -38.09 -16.03 -7.01
CA GLN A 31 -38.07 -14.71 -7.61
C GLN A 31 -36.87 -13.93 -7.03
N MET A 32 -36.03 -13.37 -7.90
CA MET A 32 -34.91 -12.58 -7.47
C MET A 32 -35.37 -11.37 -6.64
N LYS A 33 -34.63 -11.03 -5.56
CA LYS A 33 -34.91 -9.83 -4.77
C LYS A 33 -34.81 -8.59 -5.64
N SER A 34 -35.74 -7.65 -5.46
CA SER A 34 -35.70 -6.33 -6.10
C SER A 34 -35.00 -5.27 -5.25
N THR A 35 -34.74 -5.55 -3.96
CA THR A 35 -34.09 -4.61 -3.03
C THR A 35 -33.17 -5.38 -2.06
N THR A 36 -32.04 -4.77 -1.71
CA THR A 36 -31.07 -5.32 -0.72
C THR A 36 -30.17 -4.19 -0.20
N ARG A 37 -29.43 -4.43 0.89
CA ARG A 37 -28.46 -3.45 1.38
C ARG A 37 -27.22 -3.37 0.49
N ALA A 38 -26.68 -4.51 0.04
CA ALA A 38 -25.51 -4.52 -0.80
C ALA A 38 -25.60 -5.55 -1.91
N VAL A 39 -25.09 -5.20 -3.09
CA VAL A 39 -24.89 -6.12 -4.22
C VAL A 39 -23.39 -6.30 -4.47
N VAL A 40 -22.91 -7.54 -4.36
CA VAL A 40 -21.56 -7.96 -4.74
C VAL A 40 -21.61 -8.51 -6.16
N ILE A 41 -20.82 -7.92 -7.07
CA ILE A 41 -20.77 -8.30 -8.47
C ILE A 41 -19.52 -9.15 -8.72
N GLY A 42 -19.72 -10.45 -9.05
CA GLY A 42 -18.66 -11.42 -9.31
C GLY A 42 -18.56 -12.51 -8.23
N GLY A 43 -18.52 -13.77 -8.70
CA GLY A 43 -18.56 -14.97 -7.86
C GLY A 43 -17.21 -15.71 -7.72
N GLY A 44 -16.09 -15.00 -7.91
CA GLY A 44 -14.75 -15.48 -7.57
C GLY A 44 -14.46 -15.41 -6.07
N ILE A 45 -13.22 -15.70 -5.67
CA ILE A 45 -12.79 -15.66 -4.26
C ILE A 45 -13.05 -14.29 -3.63
N ALA A 46 -12.78 -13.20 -4.36
CA ALA A 46 -13.02 -11.84 -3.89
C ALA A 46 -14.48 -11.60 -3.48
N GLY A 47 -15.42 -11.93 -4.38
CA GLY A 47 -16.84 -11.70 -4.13
C GLY A 47 -17.42 -12.68 -3.09
N CYS A 48 -17.07 -13.97 -3.15
CA CYS A 48 -17.53 -14.96 -2.17
C CYS A 48 -17.04 -14.64 -0.75
N SER A 49 -15.79 -14.16 -0.62
CA SER A 49 -15.23 -13.74 0.66
C SER A 49 -15.92 -12.47 1.18
N THR A 50 -16.13 -11.47 0.32
CA THR A 50 -16.82 -10.23 0.70
C THR A 50 -18.25 -10.54 1.17
N LEU A 51 -19.00 -11.34 0.40
CA LEU A 51 -20.35 -11.76 0.77
C LEU A 51 -20.39 -12.42 2.15
N TYR A 52 -19.48 -13.38 2.38
CA TYR A 52 -19.38 -14.07 3.67
C TYR A 52 -19.11 -13.11 4.81
N HIS A 53 -18.10 -12.23 4.67
CA HIS A 53 -17.71 -11.33 5.75
C HIS A 53 -18.74 -10.22 6.02
N LEU A 54 -19.47 -9.74 5.01
CA LEU A 54 -20.62 -8.84 5.25
C LEU A 54 -21.63 -9.49 6.19
N THR A 55 -21.90 -10.80 6.03
CA THR A 55 -22.79 -11.50 6.96
C THR A 55 -22.20 -11.65 8.36
N GLN A 56 -20.88 -11.78 8.48
CA GLN A 56 -20.21 -11.85 9.80
C GLN A 56 -20.21 -10.49 10.51
N GLU A 57 -20.16 -9.39 9.75
CA GLU A 57 -20.30 -8.03 10.27
C GLU A 57 -21.77 -7.60 10.49
N GLY A 58 -22.72 -8.56 10.37
CA GLY A 58 -24.14 -8.38 10.69
C GLY A 58 -25.02 -7.91 9.53
N TRP A 59 -24.52 -7.85 8.30
CA TRP A 59 -25.32 -7.50 7.12
C TRP A 59 -25.85 -8.78 6.44
N ALA A 60 -26.99 -9.31 6.91
CA ALA A 60 -27.59 -10.52 6.34
C ALA A 60 -28.34 -10.27 5.02
N ASP A 61 -28.87 -9.06 4.82
CA ASP A 61 -29.60 -8.66 3.60
C ASP A 61 -28.59 -8.19 2.53
N VAL A 62 -27.90 -9.13 1.94
CA VAL A 62 -26.87 -8.92 0.90
C VAL A 62 -27.02 -9.93 -0.23
N VAL A 63 -26.70 -9.51 -1.44
CA VAL A 63 -26.84 -10.32 -2.66
C VAL A 63 -25.50 -10.40 -3.39
N LEU A 64 -25.16 -11.57 -3.91
CA LEU A 64 -24.11 -11.75 -4.90
C LEU A 64 -24.72 -12.13 -6.23
N VAL A 65 -24.31 -11.44 -7.30
CA VAL A 65 -24.66 -11.76 -8.70
C VAL A 65 -23.42 -12.24 -9.45
N GLU A 66 -23.54 -13.35 -10.15
CA GLU A 66 -22.50 -13.94 -10.98
C GLU A 66 -23.05 -14.22 -12.38
N ARG A 67 -22.33 -13.82 -13.40
CA ARG A 67 -22.77 -13.98 -14.81
C ARG A 67 -22.81 -15.45 -15.25
N ASP A 68 -21.91 -16.26 -14.72
CA ASP A 68 -21.74 -17.67 -15.03
C ASP A 68 -21.91 -18.54 -13.75
N GLU A 69 -20.97 -19.46 -13.50
CA GLU A 69 -20.88 -20.23 -12.26
C GLU A 69 -19.90 -19.57 -11.29
N LEU A 70 -20.04 -19.86 -10.00
CA LEU A 70 -19.03 -19.44 -9.02
C LEU A 70 -17.66 -19.98 -9.45
N THR A 71 -16.61 -19.18 -9.30
CA THR A 71 -15.23 -19.50 -9.65
C THR A 71 -14.90 -19.50 -11.16
N SER A 72 -15.83 -19.18 -12.06
CA SER A 72 -15.62 -19.29 -13.52
C SER A 72 -14.52 -18.37 -14.10
N GLY A 73 -14.04 -17.37 -13.33
CA GLY A 73 -12.92 -16.48 -13.68
C GLY A 73 -11.56 -17.05 -13.28
N THR A 74 -10.58 -16.19 -12.96
CA THR A 74 -9.21 -16.55 -12.56
C THR A 74 -9.15 -17.58 -11.41
N THR A 75 -10.13 -17.59 -10.52
CA THR A 75 -10.12 -18.41 -9.31
C THR A 75 -9.94 -19.90 -9.57
N TRP A 76 -10.64 -20.49 -10.58
CA TRP A 76 -10.61 -21.94 -10.80
C TRP A 76 -9.28 -22.49 -11.32
N HIS A 77 -8.54 -21.69 -12.08
CA HIS A 77 -7.27 -22.10 -12.69
C HIS A 77 -6.04 -21.61 -11.90
N SER A 78 -6.23 -21.13 -10.67
CA SER A 78 -5.12 -20.64 -9.87
C SER A 78 -4.20 -21.78 -9.39
N ALA A 79 -2.93 -21.48 -9.15
CA ALA A 79 -1.99 -22.41 -8.50
C ALA A 79 -2.34 -22.69 -7.03
N ALA A 80 -3.28 -21.97 -6.46
CA ALA A 80 -3.94 -22.19 -5.19
C ALA A 80 -3.03 -22.22 -3.95
N GLN A 81 -1.88 -21.57 -3.99
CA GLN A 81 -0.98 -21.45 -2.85
C GLN A 81 -1.56 -20.51 -1.80
N VAL A 82 -1.41 -20.89 -0.53
CA VAL A 82 -1.77 -20.07 0.64
C VAL A 82 -0.51 -19.81 1.43
N THR A 83 -0.17 -18.53 1.64
CA THR A 83 1.06 -18.09 2.31
C THR A 83 0.77 -16.98 3.30
N ASN A 84 1.54 -16.94 4.39
CA ASN A 84 1.47 -15.85 5.36
C ASN A 84 2.46 -14.71 5.08
N PHE A 85 3.40 -14.94 4.17
CA PHE A 85 4.39 -13.92 3.82
C PHE A 85 3.75 -12.65 3.27
N GLY A 86 4.07 -11.50 3.88
CA GLY A 86 3.66 -10.17 3.44
C GLY A 86 4.77 -9.16 3.70
N MET A 87 4.87 -8.11 2.86
CA MET A 87 5.92 -7.08 2.97
C MET A 87 5.53 -5.91 3.89
N ASN A 88 4.35 -5.95 4.49
CA ASN A 88 3.90 -5.01 5.51
C ASN A 88 2.92 -5.69 6.47
N GLN A 89 2.65 -5.04 7.61
CA GLN A 89 1.81 -5.60 8.68
C GLN A 89 0.38 -5.88 8.23
N THR A 90 -0.23 -5.00 7.45
CA THR A 90 -1.60 -5.20 6.92
C THR A 90 -1.68 -6.48 6.10
N MET A 91 -0.69 -6.71 5.21
CA MET A 91 -0.64 -7.92 4.38
C MET A 91 -0.40 -9.19 5.21
N VAL A 92 0.47 -9.16 6.22
CA VAL A 92 0.65 -10.29 7.14
C VAL A 92 -0.64 -10.56 7.92
N GLY A 93 -1.30 -9.53 8.45
CA GLY A 93 -2.54 -9.65 9.22
C GLY A 93 -3.69 -10.26 8.42
N LEU A 94 -3.92 -9.75 7.20
CA LEU A 94 -5.00 -10.27 6.35
C LEU A 94 -4.75 -11.71 5.86
N LYS A 95 -3.49 -12.08 5.61
CA LYS A 95 -3.12 -13.46 5.25
C LYS A 95 -3.25 -14.40 6.44
N SER A 96 -2.90 -13.97 7.65
CA SER A 96 -3.16 -14.73 8.87
C SER A 96 -4.65 -14.99 9.08
N HIS A 97 -5.49 -13.98 8.80
CA HIS A 97 -6.96 -14.16 8.83
C HIS A 97 -7.42 -15.15 7.77
N SER A 98 -6.89 -15.08 6.54
CA SER A 98 -7.20 -16.05 5.48
C SER A 98 -6.89 -17.48 5.92
N ILE A 99 -5.69 -17.73 6.46
CA ILE A 99 -5.26 -19.04 6.94
C ILE A 99 -6.18 -19.56 8.05
N ALA A 100 -6.49 -18.72 9.05
CA ALA A 100 -7.39 -19.10 10.15
C ALA A 100 -8.81 -19.43 9.65
N LEU A 101 -9.34 -18.62 8.73
CA LEU A 101 -10.63 -18.84 8.10
C LEU A 101 -10.65 -20.17 7.33
N TYR A 102 -9.65 -20.43 6.48
CA TYR A 102 -9.58 -21.62 5.64
C TYR A 102 -9.44 -22.89 6.49
N LYS A 103 -8.67 -22.84 7.57
CA LYS A 103 -8.60 -23.91 8.55
C LYS A 103 -9.98 -24.21 9.16
N SER A 104 -10.72 -23.17 9.54
CA SER A 104 -12.09 -23.35 10.08
C SER A 104 -13.07 -23.93 9.05
N LEU A 105 -12.84 -23.67 7.74
CA LEU A 105 -13.63 -24.23 6.66
C LEU A 105 -13.26 -25.70 6.39
N ALA A 106 -11.99 -26.05 6.52
CA ALA A 106 -11.53 -27.43 6.37
C ALA A 106 -12.05 -28.36 7.51
N GLU A 107 -12.29 -27.78 8.68
CA GLU A 107 -12.83 -28.45 9.86
C GLU A 107 -14.39 -28.40 9.92
N ASP A 108 -15.08 -27.81 8.93
CA ASP A 108 -16.55 -27.70 8.88
C ASP A 108 -17.19 -29.08 8.73
N PRO A 109 -18.01 -29.57 9.69
CA PRO A 109 -18.56 -30.92 9.65
C PRO A 109 -19.56 -31.13 8.51
N ASP A 110 -20.18 -30.07 8.00
CA ASP A 110 -21.22 -30.15 6.95
C ASP A 110 -20.63 -30.05 5.54
N TYR A 111 -19.51 -29.33 5.40
CA TYR A 111 -18.87 -29.06 4.11
C TYR A 111 -17.39 -28.79 4.30
N PRO A 112 -16.59 -29.78 4.68
CA PRO A 112 -15.13 -29.60 4.80
C PRO A 112 -14.52 -29.36 3.42
N ILE A 113 -13.60 -28.42 3.36
CA ILE A 113 -12.85 -28.15 2.13
C ILE A 113 -11.50 -28.86 2.15
N ASN A 114 -10.96 -29.13 0.98
CA ASN A 114 -9.61 -29.68 0.85
C ASN A 114 -8.59 -28.52 1.01
N TYR A 115 -7.95 -28.48 2.16
CA TYR A 115 -6.91 -27.52 2.51
C TYR A 115 -5.73 -28.25 3.14
N HIS A 116 -4.59 -28.27 2.45
CA HIS A 116 -3.33 -28.75 2.99
C HIS A 116 -2.68 -27.61 3.79
N HIS A 117 -2.98 -27.61 5.09
CA HIS A 117 -2.54 -26.56 6.00
C HIS A 117 -1.22 -26.93 6.67
N ALA A 118 -0.30 -25.97 6.73
CA ALA A 118 0.99 -26.09 7.41
C ALA A 118 1.91 -27.20 6.85
N ASP A 119 1.88 -27.41 5.53
CA ASP A 119 2.91 -28.22 4.85
C ASP A 119 4.27 -27.50 4.86
N GLY A 120 4.24 -26.19 5.08
CA GLY A 120 5.38 -25.29 5.08
C GLY A 120 5.78 -24.82 3.70
N GLY A 121 6.59 -23.75 3.66
CA GLY A 121 7.11 -23.18 2.42
C GLY A 121 8.50 -22.55 2.60
N ILE A 122 9.30 -22.59 1.56
CA ILE A 122 10.65 -22.00 1.53
C ILE A 122 10.70 -20.94 0.43
N ARG A 123 11.19 -19.74 0.78
CA ARG A 123 11.64 -18.73 -0.18
C ARG A 123 13.17 -18.77 -0.20
N LEU A 124 13.77 -19.15 -1.33
CA LEU A 124 15.22 -19.32 -1.46
C LEU A 124 15.93 -17.96 -1.59
N ALA A 125 17.20 -17.92 -1.16
CA ALA A 125 18.08 -16.76 -1.30
C ALA A 125 19.50 -17.17 -1.69
N ASN A 126 20.08 -16.40 -2.62
CA ASN A 126 21.46 -16.58 -3.04
C ASN A 126 22.33 -15.33 -2.84
N THR A 127 21.78 -14.26 -2.29
CA THR A 127 22.52 -13.04 -1.95
C THR A 127 22.33 -12.67 -0.48
N GLU A 128 23.34 -12.02 0.12
CA GLU A 128 23.22 -11.55 1.51
C GLU A 128 22.11 -10.50 1.65
N ALA A 129 21.92 -9.65 0.66
CA ALA A 129 20.85 -8.66 0.67
C ALA A 129 19.45 -9.31 0.75
N GLN A 130 19.23 -10.45 0.05
CA GLN A 130 17.99 -11.21 0.21
C GLN A 130 17.86 -11.81 1.62
N MET A 131 18.95 -12.34 2.18
CA MET A 131 18.94 -12.88 3.55
C MET A 131 18.66 -11.78 4.59
N GLU A 132 19.20 -10.58 4.42
CA GLU A 132 18.89 -9.42 5.26
C GLU A 132 17.40 -9.02 5.17
N GLY A 133 16.84 -8.99 3.96
CA GLY A 133 15.40 -8.78 3.76
C GLY A 133 14.56 -9.85 4.47
N TYR A 134 14.95 -11.13 4.39
CA TYR A 134 14.23 -12.19 5.11
C TYR A 134 14.32 -12.05 6.62
N ARG A 135 15.46 -11.62 7.18
CA ARG A 135 15.59 -11.32 8.61
C ARG A 135 14.66 -10.17 9.02
N HIS A 136 14.59 -9.11 8.22
CA HIS A 136 13.67 -8.00 8.46
C HIS A 136 12.19 -8.45 8.42
N PHE A 137 11.78 -9.19 7.38
CA PHE A 137 10.40 -9.69 7.28
C PHE A 137 10.05 -10.68 8.40
N ALA A 138 10.99 -11.51 8.84
CA ALA A 138 10.80 -12.40 9.99
C ALA A 138 10.59 -11.61 11.29
N SER A 139 11.33 -10.51 11.47
CA SER A 139 11.15 -9.60 12.60
C SER A 139 9.76 -8.94 12.59
N MET A 140 9.34 -8.41 11.43
CA MET A 140 8.03 -7.78 11.26
C MET A 140 6.89 -8.78 11.54
N ALA A 141 6.98 -9.98 10.99
CA ALA A 141 5.95 -11.02 11.18
C ALA A 141 5.84 -11.46 12.65
N ARG A 142 6.97 -11.49 13.37
CA ARG A 142 7.00 -11.78 14.81
C ARG A 142 6.18 -10.76 15.60
N GLY A 143 6.23 -9.47 15.22
CA GLY A 143 5.38 -8.41 15.76
C GLY A 143 3.88 -8.67 15.56
N MET A 144 3.51 -9.51 14.59
CA MET A 144 2.14 -9.91 14.26
C MET A 144 1.77 -11.32 14.79
N GLY A 145 2.64 -11.93 15.61
CA GLY A 145 2.45 -13.27 16.14
C GLY A 145 2.74 -14.41 15.14
N VAL A 146 3.40 -14.10 14.02
CA VAL A 146 3.80 -15.07 12.98
C VAL A 146 5.28 -15.34 13.08
N ASN A 147 5.67 -16.62 13.17
CA ASN A 147 7.06 -17.03 13.34
C ASN A 147 7.61 -17.60 12.03
N PHE A 148 8.32 -16.77 11.28
CA PHE A 148 9.18 -17.24 10.19
C PHE A 148 10.56 -17.62 10.73
N GLU A 149 11.20 -18.59 10.05
CA GLU A 149 12.56 -18.98 10.35
C GLU A 149 13.47 -18.62 9.17
N VAL A 150 14.57 -17.94 9.45
CA VAL A 150 15.65 -17.77 8.47
C VAL A 150 16.58 -18.98 8.60
N ILE A 151 16.69 -19.77 7.52
CA ILE A 151 17.39 -21.06 7.49
C ILE A 151 18.55 -21.05 6.49
N ASP A 152 19.57 -21.86 6.76
CA ASP A 152 20.70 -22.03 5.85
C ASP A 152 20.40 -22.99 4.69
N ALA A 153 21.33 -23.12 3.75
CA ALA A 153 21.18 -23.95 2.56
C ALA A 153 21.03 -25.46 2.90
N ALA A 154 21.70 -25.92 3.93
CA ALA A 154 21.63 -27.33 4.36
C ALA A 154 20.23 -27.64 4.92
N GLU A 155 19.68 -26.75 5.71
CA GLU A 155 18.33 -26.89 6.25
C GLU A 155 17.25 -26.75 5.14
N CYS A 156 17.47 -25.88 4.13
CA CYS A 156 16.61 -25.83 2.95
C CYS A 156 16.54 -27.20 2.26
N ALA A 157 17.68 -27.83 1.99
CA ALA A 157 17.76 -29.15 1.37
C ALA A 157 17.18 -30.26 2.26
N ARG A 158 17.33 -30.15 3.58
CA ARG A 158 16.73 -31.11 4.51
C ARG A 158 15.20 -31.06 4.48
N ARG A 159 14.62 -29.85 4.42
CA ARG A 159 13.14 -29.65 4.36
C ARG A 159 12.58 -29.94 2.98
N HIS A 160 13.34 -29.64 1.92
CA HIS A 160 12.91 -29.91 0.55
C HIS A 160 13.99 -30.70 -0.23
N PRO A 161 14.00 -32.03 -0.11
CA PRO A 161 15.10 -32.89 -0.57
C PRO A 161 15.27 -32.98 -2.10
N LEU A 162 14.37 -32.34 -2.87
CA LEU A 162 14.46 -32.31 -4.34
C LEU A 162 15.33 -31.17 -4.88
N ILE A 163 15.78 -30.21 -4.02
CA ILE A 163 16.55 -29.04 -4.46
C ILE A 163 18.07 -29.28 -4.37
N SER A 164 18.81 -28.74 -5.35
CA SER A 164 20.25 -28.52 -5.25
C SER A 164 20.56 -27.33 -4.35
N THR A 165 21.68 -27.42 -3.59
CA THR A 165 22.16 -26.29 -2.78
C THR A 165 23.21 -25.44 -3.49
N ASP A 166 23.50 -25.69 -4.77
CA ASP A 166 24.46 -24.91 -5.55
C ASP A 166 24.07 -23.45 -5.61
N ASN A 167 25.00 -22.55 -5.28
CA ASN A 167 24.77 -21.11 -5.22
C ASN A 167 23.58 -20.71 -4.33
N LEU A 168 23.32 -21.42 -3.23
CA LEU A 168 22.27 -21.14 -2.26
C LEU A 168 22.89 -20.71 -0.93
N LEU A 169 22.51 -19.56 -0.39
CA LEU A 169 22.87 -19.12 0.96
C LEU A 169 21.90 -19.65 2.01
N GLY A 170 20.62 -19.72 1.68
CA GLY A 170 19.59 -20.14 2.60
C GLY A 170 18.21 -19.76 2.11
N GLY A 171 17.30 -19.50 3.05
CA GLY A 171 15.92 -19.10 2.73
C GLY A 171 15.13 -18.66 3.94
N LEU A 172 13.90 -18.24 3.66
CA LEU A 172 12.87 -17.97 4.65
C LEU A 172 11.88 -19.14 4.67
N TRP A 173 11.74 -19.77 5.81
CA TRP A 173 10.76 -20.80 6.07
C TRP A 173 9.49 -20.19 6.67
N ASP A 174 8.36 -20.46 6.04
CA ASP A 174 7.01 -20.18 6.58
C ASP A 174 6.36 -21.52 6.97
N PRO A 175 6.15 -21.80 8.27
CA PRO A 175 5.59 -23.06 8.72
C PRO A 175 4.09 -23.21 8.41
N LEU A 176 3.39 -22.11 8.06
CA LEU A 176 1.94 -22.10 7.81
C LEU A 176 1.58 -22.16 6.33
N ASP A 177 2.55 -22.13 5.44
CA ASP A 177 2.31 -22.27 4.00
C ASP A 177 1.59 -23.57 3.67
N GLY A 178 0.72 -23.52 2.65
CA GLY A 178 -0.07 -24.66 2.21
C GLY A 178 -0.76 -24.41 0.88
N ASP A 179 -1.68 -25.28 0.50
CA ASP A 179 -2.49 -25.15 -0.70
C ASP A 179 -3.94 -25.58 -0.50
N ILE A 180 -4.85 -25.04 -1.31
CA ILE A 180 -6.29 -25.16 -1.11
C ILE A 180 -7.03 -25.47 -2.41
N ASP A 181 -8.19 -26.15 -2.33
CA ASP A 181 -9.08 -26.27 -3.50
C ASP A 181 -9.87 -24.96 -3.72
N PRO A 182 -9.65 -24.26 -4.84
CA PRO A 182 -10.29 -22.96 -5.09
C PRO A 182 -11.81 -23.02 -5.18
N ALA A 183 -12.34 -24.07 -5.81
CA ALA A 183 -13.76 -24.21 -6.03
C ALA A 183 -14.49 -24.54 -4.73
N GLN A 184 -13.95 -25.47 -3.95
CA GLN A 184 -14.49 -25.81 -2.65
C GLN A 184 -14.49 -24.62 -1.68
N LEU A 185 -13.42 -23.81 -1.69
CA LEU A 185 -13.34 -22.61 -0.87
C LEU A 185 -14.48 -21.62 -1.18
N CYS A 186 -14.67 -21.24 -2.44
CA CYS A 186 -15.72 -20.31 -2.83
C CYS A 186 -17.12 -20.86 -2.52
N GLN A 187 -17.37 -22.16 -2.78
CA GLN A 187 -18.64 -22.82 -2.44
C GLN A 187 -18.90 -22.82 -0.94
N ALA A 188 -17.87 -23.07 -0.10
CA ALA A 188 -17.99 -23.06 1.35
C ALA A 188 -18.34 -21.66 1.88
N LEU A 189 -17.64 -20.62 1.39
CA LEU A 189 -17.92 -19.23 1.76
C LEU A 189 -19.34 -18.82 1.37
N ALA A 190 -19.76 -19.08 0.11
CA ALA A 190 -21.11 -18.79 -0.37
C ALA A 190 -22.19 -19.57 0.41
N ARG A 191 -21.90 -20.83 0.77
CA ARG A 191 -22.82 -21.66 1.59
C ARG A 191 -22.99 -21.08 3.00
N ARG A 192 -21.89 -20.69 3.66
CA ARG A 192 -21.96 -20.07 4.99
C ARG A 192 -22.70 -18.73 4.94
N ALA A 193 -22.45 -17.90 3.92
CA ALA A 193 -23.16 -16.65 3.72
C ALA A 193 -24.67 -16.87 3.54
N ARG A 194 -25.07 -17.86 2.72
CA ARG A 194 -26.50 -18.22 2.55
C ARG A 194 -27.14 -18.71 3.84
N LYS A 195 -26.44 -19.50 4.65
CA LYS A 195 -26.94 -19.92 5.98
C LYS A 195 -27.19 -18.72 6.89
N ALA A 196 -26.45 -17.62 6.71
CA ALA A 196 -26.61 -16.37 7.44
C ALA A 196 -27.62 -15.38 6.82
N GLY A 197 -28.28 -15.74 5.70
CA GLY A 197 -29.35 -14.96 5.08
C GLY A 197 -29.01 -14.28 3.76
N ALA A 198 -27.76 -14.32 3.30
CA ALA A 198 -27.36 -13.79 2.00
C ALA A 198 -27.94 -14.60 0.83
N GLU A 199 -28.12 -13.97 -0.33
CA GLU A 199 -28.55 -14.63 -1.55
C GLU A 199 -27.47 -14.63 -2.63
N VAL A 200 -27.44 -15.67 -3.48
CA VAL A 200 -26.48 -15.83 -4.57
C VAL A 200 -27.23 -16.19 -5.83
N TYR A 201 -27.13 -15.33 -6.85
CA TYR A 201 -27.76 -15.50 -8.15
C TYR A 201 -26.68 -15.73 -9.21
N ARG A 202 -26.58 -16.99 -9.69
CA ARG A 202 -25.74 -17.40 -10.81
C ARG A 202 -26.45 -17.16 -12.14
N HIS A 203 -25.72 -17.15 -13.24
CA HIS A 203 -26.23 -16.87 -14.59
C HIS A 203 -27.04 -15.57 -14.61
N THR A 204 -26.52 -14.54 -13.89
CA THR A 204 -27.15 -13.25 -13.71
C THR A 204 -26.12 -12.17 -13.98
N GLN A 205 -26.01 -11.79 -15.26
CA GLN A 205 -25.07 -10.78 -15.72
C GLN A 205 -25.58 -9.38 -15.40
N VAL A 206 -24.71 -8.54 -14.83
CA VAL A 206 -24.95 -7.09 -14.70
C VAL A 206 -24.77 -6.45 -16.07
N THR A 207 -25.75 -5.63 -16.47
CA THR A 207 -25.79 -4.97 -17.78
C THR A 207 -25.61 -3.46 -17.69
N ALA A 208 -25.98 -2.85 -16.57
CA ALA A 208 -25.76 -1.42 -16.27
C ALA A 208 -25.81 -1.15 -14.77
N LEU A 209 -25.31 0.01 -14.36
CA LEU A 209 -25.35 0.54 -13.00
C LEU A 209 -25.87 1.98 -13.04
N THR A 210 -26.85 2.30 -12.21
CA THR A 210 -27.41 3.64 -12.09
C THR A 210 -27.29 4.14 -10.65
N GLN A 211 -26.56 5.25 -10.43
CA GLN A 211 -26.52 5.90 -9.12
C GLN A 211 -27.62 6.96 -9.02
N HIS A 212 -28.37 6.95 -7.92
CA HIS A 212 -29.44 7.88 -7.62
C HIS A 212 -28.94 9.11 -6.84
N LYS A 213 -29.79 10.14 -6.73
CA LYS A 213 -29.47 11.38 -6.01
C LYS A 213 -29.30 11.17 -4.51
N ASP A 214 -29.96 10.19 -3.94
CA ASP A 214 -29.84 9.77 -2.53
C ASP A 214 -28.62 8.87 -2.28
N LEU A 215 -27.77 8.70 -3.30
CA LEU A 215 -26.54 7.89 -3.30
C LEU A 215 -26.76 6.38 -3.27
N SER A 216 -28.01 5.91 -3.39
CA SER A 216 -28.33 4.51 -3.65
C SER A 216 -28.02 4.12 -5.09
N TRP A 217 -28.09 2.82 -5.40
CA TRP A 217 -27.79 2.27 -6.71
C TRP A 217 -28.89 1.34 -7.18
N THR A 218 -29.16 1.34 -8.50
CA THR A 218 -29.86 0.25 -9.18
C THR A 218 -28.86 -0.57 -9.98
N VAL A 219 -28.80 -1.86 -9.69
CA VAL A 219 -28.01 -2.85 -10.45
C VAL A 219 -28.94 -3.52 -11.46
N HIS A 220 -28.79 -3.17 -12.75
CA HIS A 220 -29.55 -3.77 -13.83
C HIS A 220 -28.93 -5.11 -14.23
N THR A 221 -29.75 -6.18 -14.28
CA THR A 221 -29.25 -7.52 -14.63
C THR A 221 -30.10 -8.15 -15.72
N THR A 222 -29.58 -9.24 -16.29
CA THR A 222 -30.32 -10.05 -17.28
C THR A 222 -31.57 -10.73 -16.71
N LYS A 223 -31.76 -10.73 -15.37
CA LYS A 223 -32.92 -11.34 -14.71
C LYS A 223 -33.81 -10.33 -13.97
N GLY A 224 -33.53 -9.04 -14.08
CA GLY A 224 -34.26 -7.95 -13.45
C GLY A 224 -33.33 -7.01 -12.68
N ASP A 225 -33.92 -5.97 -12.09
CA ASP A 225 -33.19 -4.91 -11.40
C ASP A 225 -33.17 -5.15 -9.90
N ILE A 226 -32.07 -4.71 -9.25
CA ILE A 226 -31.91 -4.75 -7.80
C ILE A 226 -31.52 -3.37 -7.32
N ASP A 227 -32.33 -2.74 -6.49
CA ASP A 227 -31.99 -1.51 -5.79
C ASP A 227 -31.18 -1.83 -4.53
N CYS A 228 -30.10 -1.07 -4.28
CA CYS A 228 -29.24 -1.30 -3.12
C CYS A 228 -28.63 -0.01 -2.57
N GLU A 229 -28.23 -0.05 -1.29
CA GLU A 229 -27.46 1.03 -0.67
C GLU A 229 -26.02 1.05 -1.19
N VAL A 230 -25.41 -0.13 -1.37
CA VAL A 230 -23.98 -0.30 -1.69
C VAL A 230 -23.80 -1.27 -2.85
N VAL A 231 -22.87 -0.93 -3.76
CA VAL A 231 -22.42 -1.83 -4.85
C VAL A 231 -20.94 -2.14 -4.70
N ILE A 232 -20.55 -3.40 -4.92
CA ILE A 232 -19.16 -3.88 -4.81
C ILE A 232 -18.72 -4.54 -6.11
N ASN A 233 -17.66 -4.01 -6.74
CA ASN A 233 -17.05 -4.60 -7.93
C ASN A 233 -15.98 -5.61 -7.52
N ALA A 234 -16.26 -6.91 -7.74
CA ALA A 234 -15.39 -8.05 -7.45
C ALA A 234 -15.13 -8.89 -8.71
N CYS A 235 -15.11 -8.25 -9.91
CA CYS A 235 -15.20 -8.92 -11.20
C CYS A 235 -13.87 -9.42 -11.78
N GLY A 236 -12.78 -9.49 -11.00
CA GLY A 236 -11.49 -10.03 -11.43
C GLY A 236 -11.01 -9.37 -12.75
N TYR A 237 -10.69 -10.16 -13.76
CA TYR A 237 -10.21 -9.63 -15.05
C TYR A 237 -11.26 -8.80 -15.82
N ARG A 238 -12.55 -8.87 -15.47
CA ARG A 238 -13.62 -8.05 -16.08
C ARG A 238 -13.93 -6.76 -15.29
N VAL A 239 -13.06 -6.39 -14.37
CA VAL A 239 -13.26 -5.25 -13.46
C VAL A 239 -13.55 -3.94 -14.19
N ASN A 240 -12.91 -3.70 -15.34
CA ASN A 240 -13.10 -2.47 -16.12
C ASN A 240 -14.39 -2.47 -16.95
N GLU A 241 -15.00 -3.63 -17.25
CA GLU A 241 -16.35 -3.68 -17.83
C GLU A 241 -17.37 -3.10 -16.84
N VAL A 242 -17.32 -3.51 -15.57
CA VAL A 242 -18.17 -2.97 -14.50
C VAL A 242 -17.76 -1.55 -14.10
N GLY A 243 -16.46 -1.25 -14.09
CA GLY A 243 -15.94 0.10 -13.89
C GLY A 243 -16.51 1.10 -14.91
N ALA A 244 -16.57 0.73 -16.18
CA ALA A 244 -17.15 1.56 -17.22
C ALA A 244 -18.63 1.84 -17.00
N MET A 245 -19.40 0.91 -16.44
CA MET A 245 -20.81 1.13 -16.06
C MET A 245 -20.96 2.18 -14.96
N MET A 246 -19.94 2.34 -14.12
CA MET A 246 -19.84 3.39 -13.09
C MET A 246 -19.22 4.69 -13.65
N GLY A 247 -18.66 4.68 -14.87
CA GLY A 247 -17.87 5.78 -15.44
C GLY A 247 -16.51 5.96 -14.78
N VAL A 248 -15.87 4.86 -14.35
CA VAL A 248 -14.53 4.82 -13.78
C VAL A 248 -13.66 3.79 -14.51
N HIS A 249 -12.35 4.07 -14.56
CA HIS A 249 -11.33 3.12 -14.99
C HIS A 249 -10.49 2.72 -13.79
N HIS A 250 -10.40 1.43 -13.54
CA HIS A 250 -9.52 0.89 -12.50
C HIS A 250 -8.14 0.61 -13.11
N PRO A 251 -7.03 1.02 -12.46
CA PRO A 251 -5.68 0.74 -12.95
C PRO A 251 -5.29 -0.72 -12.68
N VAL A 252 -5.94 -1.62 -13.41
CA VAL A 252 -5.74 -3.07 -13.36
C VAL A 252 -5.54 -3.59 -14.78
N MET A 253 -4.49 -4.38 -14.97
CA MET A 253 -4.15 -5.07 -16.19
C MET A 253 -4.13 -6.57 -15.96
N SER A 254 -4.63 -7.35 -16.91
CA SER A 254 -4.48 -8.80 -16.87
C SER A 254 -3.23 -9.22 -17.63
N MET A 255 -2.51 -10.20 -17.04
CA MET A 255 -1.33 -10.84 -17.64
C MET A 255 -1.66 -12.30 -17.92
N GLU A 256 -1.15 -12.84 -19.02
CA GLU A 256 -1.13 -14.29 -19.16
C GLU A 256 -0.15 -14.89 -18.16
N HIS A 257 -0.60 -15.88 -17.40
CA HIS A 257 0.23 -16.58 -16.43
C HIS A 257 0.06 -18.08 -16.59
N GLN A 258 1.18 -18.78 -16.67
CA GLN A 258 1.14 -20.21 -16.91
C GLN A 258 1.92 -21.01 -15.88
N TYR A 259 1.42 -22.22 -15.68
CA TYR A 259 2.10 -23.26 -14.93
C TYR A 259 1.86 -24.62 -15.62
N PHE A 260 2.68 -25.59 -15.30
CA PHE A 260 2.40 -26.97 -15.64
C PHE A 260 2.36 -27.87 -14.40
N VAL A 261 1.73 -29.01 -14.56
CA VAL A 261 1.76 -30.13 -13.61
C VAL A 261 2.55 -31.27 -14.23
N THR A 262 3.48 -31.87 -13.47
CA THR A 262 4.28 -33.00 -13.95
C THR A 262 3.51 -34.32 -13.85
N GLU A 263 3.97 -35.31 -14.60
CA GLU A 263 3.67 -36.70 -14.30
C GLU A 263 4.16 -37.08 -12.89
N PRO A 264 3.71 -38.23 -12.32
CA PRO A 264 4.17 -38.66 -11.00
C PRO A 264 5.68 -38.78 -10.90
N ILE A 265 6.24 -38.27 -9.81
CA ILE A 265 7.67 -38.27 -9.50
C ILE A 265 7.92 -39.32 -8.42
N ARG A 266 8.82 -40.27 -8.69
CA ARG A 266 9.10 -41.39 -7.78
C ARG A 266 9.56 -40.92 -6.40
N GLN A 267 10.45 -39.92 -6.36
CA GLN A 267 10.98 -39.37 -5.09
C GLN A 267 9.88 -38.77 -4.21
N ILE A 268 8.80 -38.22 -4.82
CA ILE A 268 7.64 -37.72 -4.06
C ILE A 268 6.79 -38.89 -3.54
N MET A 269 6.60 -39.94 -4.36
CA MET A 269 5.84 -41.11 -3.93
C MET A 269 6.53 -41.83 -2.76
N ASP A 270 7.87 -41.85 -2.75
CA ASP A 270 8.69 -42.55 -1.75
C ASP A 270 8.92 -41.72 -0.47
N ALA A 271 8.62 -40.39 -0.48
CA ALA A 271 8.98 -39.47 0.60
C ALA A 271 8.18 -39.66 1.91
N GLY A 272 6.97 -40.21 1.84
CA GLY A 272 6.12 -40.44 2.99
C GLY A 272 5.53 -39.20 3.68
N HIS A 273 5.81 -38.00 3.14
CA HIS A 273 5.27 -36.69 3.56
C HIS A 273 5.10 -35.79 2.33
N ARG A 274 4.30 -34.74 2.46
CA ARG A 274 4.17 -33.74 1.41
C ARG A 274 5.42 -32.88 1.33
N MET A 275 5.81 -32.50 0.09
CA MET A 275 6.85 -31.51 -0.14
C MET A 275 6.34 -30.12 0.24
N PRO A 276 7.12 -29.31 0.96
CA PRO A 276 6.77 -27.93 1.21
C PRO A 276 6.68 -27.13 -0.08
N LEU A 277 5.97 -26.00 -0.03
CA LEU A 277 5.96 -25.05 -1.13
C LEU A 277 7.37 -24.48 -1.33
N LEU A 278 7.71 -24.18 -2.57
CA LEU A 278 9.00 -23.56 -2.92
C LEU A 278 8.76 -22.31 -3.74
N ARG A 279 9.48 -21.25 -3.41
CA ARG A 279 9.59 -20.04 -4.24
C ARG A 279 11.05 -19.76 -4.48
N CYS A 280 11.43 -19.67 -5.75
CA CYS A 280 12.80 -19.49 -6.19
C CYS A 280 13.00 -18.13 -6.86
N PRO A 281 13.32 -17.06 -6.09
CA PRO A 281 13.62 -15.74 -6.65
C PRO A 281 14.84 -15.69 -7.55
N ILE A 282 15.65 -16.75 -7.52
CA ILE A 282 16.88 -16.88 -8.31
C ILE A 282 16.58 -17.16 -9.79
N SER A 283 15.48 -17.89 -10.03
CA SER A 283 15.07 -18.33 -11.36
C SER A 283 13.59 -18.08 -11.61
N ASP A 284 12.97 -17.17 -10.87
CA ASP A 284 11.62 -16.62 -11.03
C ASP A 284 10.51 -17.69 -11.23
N TYR A 285 10.52 -18.75 -10.39
CA TYR A 285 9.46 -19.75 -10.39
C TYR A 285 9.00 -20.10 -8.97
N TYR A 286 7.79 -20.65 -8.89
CA TYR A 286 7.26 -21.28 -7.69
C TYR A 286 6.87 -22.74 -7.96
N CYS A 287 6.84 -23.52 -6.89
CA CYS A 287 6.51 -24.93 -6.98
C CYS A 287 5.70 -25.37 -5.75
N ARG A 288 4.80 -26.31 -5.95
CA ARG A 288 4.14 -27.08 -4.90
C ARG A 288 3.88 -28.50 -5.34
N GLN A 289 3.68 -29.41 -4.39
CA GLN A 289 3.22 -30.75 -4.72
C GLN A 289 1.76 -30.73 -5.21
N GLU A 290 1.51 -31.38 -6.34
CA GLU A 290 0.17 -31.67 -6.85
C GLU A 290 0.02 -33.20 -6.98
N LYS A 291 -0.79 -33.80 -6.11
CA LYS A 291 -0.91 -35.26 -5.99
C LYS A 291 0.46 -35.95 -5.81
N GLN A 292 0.92 -36.72 -6.83
CA GLN A 292 2.20 -37.42 -6.87
C GLN A 292 3.26 -36.74 -7.74
N GLY A 293 2.95 -35.57 -8.29
CA GLY A 293 3.81 -34.73 -9.11
C GLY A 293 4.03 -33.34 -8.48
N LEU A 294 4.55 -32.43 -9.31
CA LEU A 294 4.78 -31.04 -8.93
C LEU A 294 4.00 -30.12 -9.88
N LEU A 295 3.42 -29.06 -9.31
CA LEU A 295 2.97 -27.89 -10.05
C LEU A 295 4.09 -26.85 -10.02
N LEU A 296 4.50 -26.37 -11.21
CA LEU A 296 5.47 -25.29 -11.37
C LEU A 296 4.84 -24.14 -12.13
N GLY A 297 4.92 -22.93 -11.60
CA GLY A 297 4.48 -21.70 -12.26
C GLY A 297 5.63 -20.70 -12.39
N PHE A 298 5.55 -19.87 -13.41
CA PHE A 298 6.66 -19.08 -13.93
C PHE A 298 6.36 -17.60 -13.98
N TYR A 299 7.39 -16.78 -13.76
CA TYR A 299 7.34 -15.33 -13.94
C TYR A 299 8.44 -14.93 -14.93
N GLU A 300 8.17 -15.18 -16.18
CA GLU A 300 9.10 -15.00 -17.28
C GLU A 300 9.26 -13.54 -17.70
N GLN A 301 10.43 -13.21 -18.24
CA GLN A 301 10.74 -11.85 -18.72
C GLN A 301 9.95 -11.49 -19.99
N ASP A 302 9.66 -12.47 -20.88
CA ASP A 302 8.82 -12.29 -22.09
C ASP A 302 7.33 -12.47 -21.78
N CYS A 303 6.84 -11.80 -20.74
CA CYS A 303 5.45 -11.89 -20.30
C CYS A 303 4.50 -11.10 -21.22
N LYS A 304 3.23 -11.47 -21.22
CA LYS A 304 2.20 -10.88 -22.10
C LYS A 304 1.05 -10.29 -21.31
N THR A 305 0.64 -9.08 -21.70
CA THR A 305 -0.66 -8.54 -21.29
C THR A 305 -1.79 -9.28 -21.99
N TRP A 306 -2.94 -9.35 -21.34
CA TRP A 306 -4.12 -10.03 -21.86
C TRP A 306 -5.36 -9.14 -21.78
N GLY A 307 -6.19 -9.20 -22.84
CA GLY A 307 -7.48 -8.52 -22.88
C GLY A 307 -7.41 -7.00 -23.08
N MET A 308 -6.29 -6.45 -23.57
CA MET A 308 -6.17 -5.01 -23.85
C MET A 308 -7.15 -4.51 -24.93
N ASP A 309 -7.39 -5.33 -25.95
CA ASP A 309 -8.33 -5.01 -27.05
C ASP A 309 -9.78 -5.42 -26.75
N GLY A 310 -10.08 -5.75 -25.48
CA GLY A 310 -11.34 -6.28 -25.03
C GLY A 310 -11.28 -7.77 -24.70
N ILE A 311 -12.26 -8.22 -23.92
CA ILE A 311 -12.36 -9.61 -23.47
C ILE A 311 -13.53 -10.25 -24.20
N ASP A 312 -13.29 -11.44 -24.79
CA ASP A 312 -14.35 -12.23 -25.40
C ASP A 312 -15.52 -12.39 -24.42
N PRO A 313 -16.74 -11.97 -24.76
CA PRO A 313 -17.91 -12.11 -23.92
C PRO A 313 -18.13 -13.54 -23.39
N ASP A 314 -17.76 -14.56 -24.18
CA ASP A 314 -17.94 -15.97 -23.86
C ASP A 314 -16.73 -16.58 -23.11
N PHE A 315 -15.68 -15.80 -22.80
CA PHE A 315 -14.53 -16.28 -22.05
C PHE A 315 -14.89 -16.50 -20.57
N ALA A 316 -15.28 -17.72 -20.24
CA ALA A 316 -15.56 -18.21 -18.89
C ALA A 316 -15.17 -19.69 -18.80
N ASN A 317 -14.58 -20.13 -17.69
CA ASN A 317 -13.99 -21.45 -17.55
C ASN A 317 -13.10 -21.83 -18.75
N ALA A 318 -12.37 -20.86 -19.25
CA ALA A 318 -11.51 -20.96 -20.43
C ALA A 318 -10.06 -20.63 -20.08
N LEU A 319 -9.14 -21.13 -20.88
CA LEU A 319 -7.70 -20.91 -20.76
C LEU A 319 -7.17 -20.21 -22.01
N CYS A 320 -6.07 -19.51 -21.86
CA CYS A 320 -5.26 -19.04 -22.98
C CYS A 320 -4.52 -20.22 -23.62
N PRO A 321 -4.06 -20.11 -24.89
CA PRO A 321 -3.19 -21.10 -25.50
C PRO A 321 -1.91 -21.32 -24.69
N ASP A 322 -1.43 -22.56 -24.67
CA ASP A 322 -0.15 -22.93 -24.05
C ASP A 322 1.02 -22.26 -24.79
N ASP A 323 2.02 -21.74 -24.05
CA ASP A 323 3.19 -21.07 -24.61
C ASP A 323 4.45 -21.34 -23.77
N LEU A 324 4.89 -22.61 -23.77
CA LEU A 324 6.06 -23.03 -23.01
C LEU A 324 7.39 -22.52 -23.58
N ASP A 325 7.42 -22.11 -24.86
CA ASP A 325 8.64 -21.54 -25.45
C ASP A 325 9.04 -20.23 -24.71
N ARG A 326 8.06 -19.46 -24.20
CA ARG A 326 8.25 -18.20 -23.45
C ARG A 326 8.92 -18.37 -22.09
N VAL A 327 8.81 -19.54 -21.46
CA VAL A 327 9.33 -19.80 -20.13
C VAL A 327 10.63 -20.60 -20.12
N THR A 328 11.30 -20.74 -21.28
CA THR A 328 12.50 -21.58 -21.44
C THR A 328 13.61 -21.20 -20.47
N ASP A 329 13.91 -19.91 -20.30
CA ASP A 329 14.98 -19.43 -19.40
C ASP A 329 14.67 -19.76 -17.93
N VAL A 330 13.40 -19.65 -17.52
CA VAL A 330 12.95 -19.99 -16.17
C VAL A 330 13.04 -21.52 -15.95
N LEU A 331 12.69 -22.31 -16.98
CA LEU A 331 12.80 -23.78 -16.91
C LEU A 331 14.24 -24.24 -16.78
N GLU A 332 15.20 -23.63 -17.48
CA GLU A 332 16.62 -23.95 -17.34
C GLU A 332 17.09 -23.75 -15.89
N GLY A 333 16.67 -22.64 -15.27
CA GLY A 333 16.94 -22.37 -13.86
C GLY A 333 16.23 -23.35 -12.92
N ALA A 334 14.99 -23.72 -13.20
CA ALA A 334 14.26 -24.71 -12.43
C ALA A 334 14.90 -26.10 -12.49
N PHE A 335 15.39 -26.54 -13.67
CA PHE A 335 16.11 -27.80 -13.85
C PHE A 335 17.45 -27.80 -13.09
N ALA A 336 18.17 -26.69 -13.10
CA ALA A 336 19.40 -26.55 -12.32
C ALA A 336 19.13 -26.66 -10.81
N ARG A 337 18.05 -26.03 -10.33
CA ARG A 337 17.67 -26.05 -8.91
C ARG A 337 17.03 -27.37 -8.48
N MET A 338 16.24 -28.00 -9.36
CA MET A 338 15.53 -29.24 -9.09
C MET A 338 15.78 -30.25 -10.22
N PRO A 339 16.92 -30.97 -10.23
CA PRO A 339 17.31 -31.86 -11.31
C PRO A 339 16.30 -32.97 -11.66
N VAL A 340 15.47 -33.38 -10.69
CA VAL A 340 14.39 -34.36 -10.88
C VAL A 340 13.39 -33.96 -11.97
N LEU A 341 13.24 -32.66 -12.23
CA LEU A 341 12.34 -32.13 -13.27
C LEU A 341 12.81 -32.48 -14.69
N MET A 342 14.11 -32.77 -14.91
CA MET A 342 14.63 -33.18 -16.21
C MET A 342 14.14 -34.57 -16.63
N GLU A 343 13.74 -35.39 -15.68
CA GLU A 343 13.22 -36.74 -15.90
C GLU A 343 11.68 -36.82 -15.86
N ALA A 344 11.03 -35.76 -15.35
CA ALA A 344 9.58 -35.72 -15.21
C ALA A 344 8.90 -35.28 -16.52
N GLY A 345 7.90 -36.05 -16.96
CA GLY A 345 7.01 -35.65 -18.05
C GLY A 345 6.05 -34.53 -17.62
N ILE A 346 5.49 -33.82 -18.57
CA ILE A 346 4.42 -32.81 -18.35
C ILE A 346 3.08 -33.51 -18.52
N HIS A 347 2.25 -33.47 -17.47
CA HIS A 347 0.90 -34.01 -17.48
C HIS A 347 -0.12 -33.02 -18.07
N THR A 348 -0.05 -31.75 -17.67
CA THR A 348 -0.94 -30.69 -18.19
C THR A 348 -0.29 -29.32 -18.06
N VAL A 349 -0.67 -28.41 -18.97
CA VAL A 349 -0.30 -27.01 -18.95
C VAL A 349 -1.57 -26.18 -18.70
N VAL A 350 -1.45 -25.16 -17.88
CA VAL A 350 -2.52 -24.20 -17.61
C VAL A 350 -1.97 -22.82 -17.84
N ASN A 351 -2.59 -22.08 -18.80
CA ASN A 351 -2.28 -20.68 -19.07
C ASN A 351 -3.56 -19.86 -18.98
N GLY A 352 -3.62 -18.88 -18.09
CA GLY A 352 -4.84 -18.10 -17.88
C GLY A 352 -4.56 -16.70 -17.32
N PRO A 353 -5.57 -15.80 -17.42
CA PRO A 353 -5.38 -14.42 -17.02
C PRO A 353 -5.31 -14.26 -15.50
N ILE A 354 -4.29 -13.52 -15.00
CA ILE A 354 -4.19 -13.02 -13.64
C ILE A 354 -4.12 -11.49 -13.65
N THR A 355 -4.56 -10.83 -12.59
CA THR A 355 -4.71 -9.38 -12.56
C THR A 355 -3.61 -8.70 -11.74
N TYR A 356 -3.01 -7.65 -12.31
CA TYR A 356 -2.01 -6.78 -11.70
C TYR A 356 -2.52 -5.34 -11.63
N THR A 357 -2.12 -4.63 -10.58
CA THR A 357 -2.28 -3.17 -10.43
C THR A 357 -0.98 -2.46 -10.80
N ILE A 358 -0.95 -1.12 -10.70
CA ILE A 358 0.26 -0.32 -10.97
C ILE A 358 1.43 -0.67 -10.04
N ASP A 359 1.15 -1.05 -8.79
CA ASP A 359 2.17 -1.35 -7.76
C ASP A 359 2.11 -2.80 -7.27
N GLY A 360 1.40 -3.67 -7.99
CA GLY A 360 1.21 -5.07 -7.64
C GLY A 360 0.39 -5.34 -6.38
N THR A 361 0.01 -4.30 -5.64
CA THR A 361 -0.82 -4.45 -4.44
C THR A 361 -2.30 -4.33 -4.80
N PRO A 362 -3.20 -5.21 -4.34
CA PRO A 362 -4.62 -5.14 -4.65
C PRO A 362 -5.28 -3.79 -4.36
N LEU A 363 -6.37 -3.49 -5.07
CA LEU A 363 -7.24 -2.35 -4.80
C LEU A 363 -8.46 -2.84 -4.02
N VAL A 364 -8.52 -2.49 -2.74
CA VAL A 364 -9.60 -2.88 -1.84
C VAL A 364 -10.07 -1.66 -1.06
N GLY A 365 -11.30 -1.24 -1.30
CA GLY A 365 -11.85 -0.05 -0.65
C GLY A 365 -12.82 0.73 -1.52
N PRO A 366 -13.07 2.02 -1.19
CA PRO A 366 -14.02 2.86 -1.92
C PRO A 366 -13.54 3.16 -3.35
N VAL A 367 -14.47 3.14 -4.30
CA VAL A 367 -14.20 3.50 -5.70
C VAL A 367 -14.02 5.02 -5.80
N PRO A 368 -12.87 5.52 -6.31
CA PRO A 368 -12.61 6.95 -6.41
C PRO A 368 -13.73 7.69 -7.16
N GLY A 369 -14.23 8.76 -6.54
CA GLY A 369 -15.27 9.62 -7.11
C GLY A 369 -16.68 9.03 -7.10
N LYS A 370 -16.91 7.86 -6.50
CA LYS A 370 -18.25 7.23 -6.40
C LYS A 370 -18.63 6.95 -4.95
N ARG A 371 -19.77 7.51 -4.55
CA ARG A 371 -20.31 7.28 -3.20
C ARG A 371 -21.00 5.92 -3.13
N ASN A 372 -20.83 5.22 -2.01
CA ASN A 372 -21.43 3.91 -1.75
C ASN A 372 -21.10 2.86 -2.82
N ALA A 373 -19.94 3.00 -3.44
CA ALA A 373 -19.35 2.03 -4.36
C ALA A 373 -17.98 1.60 -3.87
N PHE A 374 -17.72 0.31 -3.89
CA PHE A 374 -16.47 -0.30 -3.41
C PHE A 374 -15.91 -1.26 -4.45
N CYS A 375 -14.64 -1.59 -4.34
CA CYS A 375 -14.01 -2.61 -5.17
C CYS A 375 -13.07 -3.51 -4.36
N ILE A 376 -12.90 -4.73 -4.84
CA ILE A 376 -11.92 -5.72 -4.40
C ILE A 376 -11.36 -6.43 -5.63
N ILE A 377 -10.23 -5.95 -6.13
CA ILE A 377 -9.71 -6.24 -7.46
C ILE A 377 -8.19 -6.26 -7.50
N GLY A 378 -7.61 -6.83 -8.57
CA GLY A 378 -6.15 -6.90 -8.72
C GLY A 378 -5.48 -7.92 -7.80
N LEU A 379 -6.22 -8.95 -7.37
CA LEU A 379 -5.73 -9.99 -6.46
C LEU A 379 -4.91 -11.02 -7.24
N ARG A 380 -3.61 -10.76 -7.45
CA ARG A 380 -2.70 -11.70 -8.14
C ARG A 380 -2.48 -13.00 -7.34
N ALA A 381 -2.42 -12.91 -6.02
CA ALA A 381 -2.31 -14.06 -5.09
C ALA A 381 -3.65 -14.39 -4.43
N GLY A 382 -4.75 -14.35 -5.21
CA GLY A 382 -6.14 -14.32 -4.74
C GLY A 382 -6.50 -15.37 -3.69
N LEU A 383 -6.00 -16.61 -3.78
CA LEU A 383 -6.34 -17.67 -2.82
C LEU A 383 -5.65 -17.44 -1.47
N GLY A 384 -4.40 -16.97 -1.47
CA GLY A 384 -3.69 -16.66 -0.22
C GLY A 384 -4.24 -15.43 0.52
N GLU A 385 -4.84 -14.50 -0.20
CA GLU A 385 -5.19 -13.16 0.32
C GLU A 385 -6.69 -12.89 0.38
N GLY A 386 -7.49 -13.54 -0.47
CA GLY A 386 -8.89 -13.19 -0.70
C GLY A 386 -9.76 -13.30 0.53
N GLY A 387 -9.47 -14.23 1.45
CA GLY A 387 -10.14 -14.34 2.75
C GLY A 387 -10.02 -13.03 3.54
N GLY A 388 -8.78 -12.55 3.72
CA GLY A 388 -8.50 -11.35 4.48
C GLY A 388 -8.92 -10.06 3.79
N HIS A 389 -8.79 -9.96 2.46
CA HIS A 389 -9.26 -8.78 1.74
C HIS A 389 -10.78 -8.61 1.86
N GLY A 390 -11.56 -9.69 1.72
CA GLY A 390 -13.01 -9.63 1.92
C GLY A 390 -13.39 -9.24 3.34
N TRP A 391 -12.62 -9.69 4.33
CA TRP A 391 -12.79 -9.32 5.74
C TRP A 391 -12.57 -7.81 5.97
N LEU A 392 -11.44 -7.27 5.53
CA LEU A 392 -11.16 -5.84 5.70
C LEU A 392 -12.16 -4.98 4.93
N LEU A 393 -12.56 -5.38 3.70
CA LEU A 393 -13.55 -4.66 2.92
C LEU A 393 -14.92 -4.63 3.61
N ALA A 394 -15.37 -5.75 4.17
CA ALA A 394 -16.63 -5.81 4.91
C ALA A 394 -16.63 -4.85 6.11
N GLN A 395 -15.51 -4.77 6.85
CA GLN A 395 -15.37 -3.80 7.94
C GLN A 395 -15.43 -2.36 7.45
N MET A 396 -14.71 -2.03 6.36
CA MET A 396 -14.80 -0.69 5.76
C MET A 396 -16.22 -0.31 5.36
N ILE A 397 -17.00 -1.25 4.80
CA ILE A 397 -18.38 -1.00 4.38
C ILE A 397 -19.29 -0.81 5.60
N VAL A 398 -19.18 -1.67 6.61
CA VAL A 398 -20.10 -1.69 7.75
C VAL A 398 -19.76 -0.64 8.80
N HIS A 399 -18.45 -0.44 9.07
CA HIS A 399 -17.96 0.42 10.16
C HIS A 399 -17.29 1.70 9.67
N GLY A 400 -17.08 1.84 8.35
CA GLY A 400 -16.39 2.99 7.74
C GLY A 400 -14.86 2.88 7.72
N GLU A 401 -14.26 2.01 8.53
CA GLU A 401 -12.82 1.74 8.62
C GLU A 401 -12.59 0.26 8.99
N ALA A 402 -11.44 -0.28 8.61
CA ALA A 402 -11.01 -1.62 9.00
C ALA A 402 -10.16 -1.60 10.29
N CYS A 403 -9.90 -2.78 10.86
CA CYS A 403 -9.08 -2.94 12.06
C CYS A 403 -7.57 -2.71 11.83
N TYR A 404 -7.11 -2.72 10.57
CA TYR A 404 -5.76 -2.34 10.14
C TYR A 404 -5.81 -1.08 9.29
N ASP A 405 -4.71 -0.34 9.21
CA ASP A 405 -4.57 0.71 8.22
C ASP A 405 -4.52 0.10 6.81
N THR A 406 -5.53 0.42 6.01
CA THR A 406 -5.72 -0.13 4.67
C THR A 406 -5.22 0.76 3.56
N TRP A 407 -4.42 1.80 3.86
CA TRP A 407 -3.95 2.73 2.85
C TRP A 407 -3.19 2.06 1.70
N CYS A 408 -2.37 1.05 1.98
CA CYS A 408 -1.67 0.28 0.94
C CYS A 408 -2.62 -0.44 -0.03
N LEU A 409 -3.89 -0.64 0.33
CA LEU A 409 -4.94 -1.26 -0.48
C LEU A 409 -5.90 -0.24 -1.10
N ASP A 410 -5.91 1.01 -0.63
CA ASP A 410 -6.92 2.01 -0.98
C ASP A 410 -6.81 2.42 -2.46
N PRO A 411 -7.88 2.27 -3.27
CA PRO A 411 -7.88 2.67 -4.68
C PRO A 411 -7.56 4.17 -4.90
N ARG A 412 -7.80 5.02 -3.92
CA ARG A 412 -7.53 6.46 -3.97
C ARG A 412 -6.05 6.82 -3.90
N ARG A 413 -5.15 5.84 -3.66
CA ARG A 413 -3.70 6.05 -3.69
C ARG A 413 -3.16 6.39 -5.08
N PHE A 414 -3.92 6.13 -6.15
CA PHE A 414 -3.57 6.49 -7.52
C PHE A 414 -4.36 7.69 -8.00
N THR A 415 -3.86 8.89 -7.73
CA THR A 415 -4.54 10.14 -8.06
C THR A 415 -4.28 10.57 -9.50
N GLY A 416 -5.22 10.27 -10.41
CA GLY A 416 -5.25 10.83 -11.76
C GLY A 416 -4.14 10.39 -12.71
N HIS A 417 -3.40 9.30 -12.41
CA HIS A 417 -2.33 8.80 -13.28
C HIS A 417 -2.50 7.32 -13.70
N GLY A 418 -3.52 6.62 -13.21
CA GLY A 418 -3.78 5.22 -13.55
C GLY A 418 -4.48 5.06 -14.89
N ASN A 419 -3.81 5.30 -16.03
CA ASN A 419 -4.32 4.99 -17.37
C ASN A 419 -3.91 3.57 -17.83
N VAL A 420 -4.46 3.12 -18.94
CA VAL A 420 -4.25 1.76 -19.49
C VAL A 420 -2.77 1.52 -19.81
N GLU A 421 -2.12 2.47 -20.47
CA GLU A 421 -0.73 2.34 -20.94
C GLU A 421 0.25 2.25 -19.77
N LEU A 422 0.14 3.15 -18.79
CA LEU A 422 0.97 3.10 -17.59
C LEU A 422 0.72 1.82 -16.79
N THR A 423 -0.56 1.40 -16.68
CA THR A 423 -0.90 0.18 -15.96
C THR A 423 -0.30 -1.05 -16.62
N ALA A 424 -0.30 -1.12 -17.97
CA ALA A 424 0.33 -2.20 -18.71
C ALA A 424 1.85 -2.25 -18.48
N LEU A 425 2.55 -1.10 -18.61
CA LEU A 425 4.00 -1.02 -18.37
C LEU A 425 4.37 -1.44 -16.94
N LYS A 426 3.60 -0.99 -15.96
CA LYS A 426 3.84 -1.33 -14.55
C LYS A 426 3.47 -2.78 -14.22
N ALA A 427 2.42 -3.33 -14.82
CA ALA A 427 2.05 -4.73 -14.66
C ALA A 427 3.12 -5.67 -15.24
N ILE A 428 3.70 -5.33 -16.40
CA ILE A 428 4.83 -6.06 -16.98
C ILE A 428 6.03 -6.02 -16.06
N GLU A 429 6.44 -4.81 -15.60
CA GLU A 429 7.58 -4.64 -14.69
C GLU A 429 7.39 -5.40 -13.38
N ASP A 430 6.18 -5.37 -12.80
CA ASP A 430 5.89 -6.04 -11.54
C ASP A 430 5.84 -7.56 -11.71
N TYR A 431 5.27 -8.06 -12.81
CA TYR A 431 5.28 -9.48 -13.18
C TYR A 431 6.70 -10.02 -13.31
N GLN A 432 7.57 -9.31 -14.06
CA GLN A 432 8.98 -9.66 -14.27
C GLN A 432 9.80 -9.65 -12.97
N ASN A 433 9.31 -8.98 -11.94
CA ASN A 433 10.00 -8.83 -10.66
C ASN A 433 9.19 -9.39 -9.48
N GLU A 434 8.27 -10.34 -9.71
CA GLU A 434 7.33 -10.87 -8.69
C GLU A 434 8.02 -11.32 -7.40
N PHE A 435 9.21 -11.92 -7.49
CA PHE A 435 9.94 -12.41 -6.34
C PHE A 435 11.05 -11.49 -5.85
N ARG A 436 11.28 -10.36 -6.52
CA ARG A 436 12.31 -9.40 -6.12
C ARG A 436 11.75 -8.41 -5.12
N PHE A 437 12.50 -8.19 -4.05
CA PHE A 437 12.15 -7.16 -3.08
C PHE A 437 12.21 -5.77 -3.70
N HIS A 438 11.41 -4.86 -3.16
CA HIS A 438 11.71 -3.44 -3.18
C HIS A 438 12.63 -3.13 -1.99
N PHE A 439 13.83 -2.71 -2.28
CA PHE A 439 14.71 -2.16 -1.26
C PHE A 439 14.20 -0.76 -0.83
N PRO A 440 14.56 -0.31 0.37
CA PRO A 440 14.30 1.08 0.75
C PRO A 440 14.81 2.04 -0.32
N HIS A 441 13.99 3.02 -0.71
CA HIS A 441 14.29 4.05 -1.72
C HIS A 441 14.52 3.53 -3.16
N GLU A 442 14.22 2.29 -3.45
CA GLU A 442 14.22 1.77 -4.82
C GLU A 442 12.91 2.13 -5.54
N TYR A 443 13.05 2.75 -6.71
CA TYR A 443 11.91 3.12 -7.57
C TYR A 443 12.09 2.54 -8.96
N ARG A 444 11.28 1.56 -9.31
CA ARG A 444 11.35 0.88 -10.61
C ARG A 444 11.05 1.82 -11.77
N PRO A 445 11.76 1.68 -12.93
CA PRO A 445 11.79 2.69 -13.99
C PRO A 445 10.61 2.69 -14.95
N ALA A 446 9.83 1.60 -15.08
CA ALA A 446 8.79 1.51 -16.11
C ALA A 446 7.78 2.65 -15.99
N GLY A 447 7.49 3.30 -17.12
CA GLY A 447 6.54 4.40 -17.21
C GLY A 447 7.00 5.73 -16.59
N ARG A 448 8.23 5.82 -16.05
CA ARG A 448 8.77 7.08 -15.52
C ARG A 448 9.40 7.95 -16.64
N PRO A 449 9.30 9.28 -16.51
CA PRO A 449 8.63 10.05 -15.46
C PRO A 449 7.09 10.04 -15.64
N ILE A 450 6.32 9.95 -14.52
CA ILE A 450 4.85 9.91 -14.58
C ILE A 450 4.27 11.34 -14.48
N LYS A 451 4.55 12.04 -13.39
CA LYS A 451 4.17 13.44 -13.17
C LYS A 451 5.41 14.28 -12.90
N THR A 452 5.52 15.39 -13.58
CA THR A 452 6.68 16.30 -13.49
C THR A 452 6.23 17.73 -13.27
N THR A 453 7.15 18.55 -12.77
CA THR A 453 7.02 20.01 -12.74
C THR A 453 7.92 20.64 -13.81
N PRO A 454 7.75 21.94 -14.12
CA PRO A 454 8.69 22.66 -14.99
C PRO A 454 10.14 22.66 -14.49
N LEU A 455 10.38 22.34 -13.21
CA LEU A 455 11.74 22.26 -12.64
C LEU A 455 12.37 20.88 -12.76
N THR A 456 11.62 19.83 -12.97
CA THR A 456 12.16 18.46 -13.01
C THR A 456 13.36 18.32 -13.95
N PRO A 457 13.32 18.79 -15.24
CA PRO A 457 14.50 18.69 -16.11
C PRO A 457 15.67 19.61 -15.68
N VAL A 458 15.38 20.72 -15.02
CA VAL A 458 16.41 21.64 -14.49
C VAL A 458 17.14 20.96 -13.33
N LEU A 459 16.39 20.43 -12.37
CA LEU A 459 16.95 19.74 -11.21
C LEU A 459 17.72 18.49 -11.63
N ALA A 460 17.21 17.73 -12.61
CA ALA A 460 17.95 16.59 -13.20
C ALA A 460 19.31 17.03 -13.76
N SER A 461 19.38 18.17 -14.47
CA SER A 461 20.64 18.72 -14.99
C SER A 461 21.59 19.22 -13.88
N GLU A 462 21.07 19.56 -12.71
CA GLU A 462 21.83 19.93 -11.51
C GLU A 462 22.20 18.70 -10.64
N GLY A 463 21.94 17.48 -11.10
CA GLY A 463 22.32 16.22 -10.45
C GLY A 463 21.26 15.61 -9.54
N ALA A 464 20.03 16.11 -9.52
CA ALA A 464 18.98 15.51 -8.70
C ALA A 464 18.70 14.05 -9.09
N GLU A 465 18.64 13.17 -8.09
CA GLU A 465 18.00 11.85 -8.19
C GLU A 465 16.55 11.98 -7.69
N PHE A 466 15.62 11.19 -8.28
CA PHE A 466 14.20 11.35 -8.01
C PHE A 466 13.57 10.10 -7.39
N ALA A 467 12.82 10.32 -6.31
CA ALA A 467 11.84 9.41 -5.75
C ALA A 467 10.48 9.60 -6.42
N VAL A 468 9.64 8.57 -6.41
CA VAL A 468 8.26 8.66 -6.89
C VAL A 468 7.29 8.75 -5.71
N VAL A 469 6.56 9.85 -5.61
CA VAL A 469 5.53 10.05 -4.58
C VAL A 469 4.19 10.34 -5.24
N ASN A 470 3.25 9.41 -5.16
CA ASN A 470 1.94 9.51 -5.83
C ASN A 470 2.05 9.87 -7.33
N GLY A 471 2.99 9.22 -8.01
CA GLY A 471 3.30 9.47 -9.42
C GLY A 471 4.16 10.70 -9.70
N TRP A 472 4.42 11.57 -8.73
CA TRP A 472 5.28 12.74 -8.89
C TRP A 472 6.74 12.39 -8.73
N GLU A 473 7.56 12.87 -9.67
CA GLU A 473 9.02 12.88 -9.53
C GLU A 473 9.40 13.93 -8.49
N ARG A 474 9.96 13.50 -7.36
CA ARG A 474 10.35 14.36 -6.24
C ARG A 474 11.84 14.17 -5.96
N MET A 475 12.58 15.28 -5.87
CA MET A 475 14.02 15.24 -5.58
C MET A 475 14.30 14.48 -4.29
N ALA A 476 15.06 13.38 -4.38
CA ALA A 476 15.46 12.52 -3.25
C ALA A 476 16.77 13.01 -2.63
N TYR A 477 17.80 13.21 -3.44
CA TYR A 477 19.12 13.72 -3.09
C TYR A 477 19.85 14.24 -4.33
N ILE A 478 21.03 14.90 -4.17
CA ILE A 478 21.87 15.39 -5.26
C ILE A 478 23.06 14.45 -5.45
N LYS A 479 23.18 13.89 -6.65
CA LYS A 479 24.31 13.03 -7.06
C LYS A 479 25.61 13.81 -7.15
N PRO A 480 26.74 13.24 -6.76
CA PRO A 480 28.05 13.89 -6.87
C PRO A 480 28.56 13.93 -8.32
N SER A 481 28.08 13.05 -9.19
CA SER A 481 28.41 13.01 -10.62
C SER A 481 27.34 12.30 -11.42
N ALA A 482 27.34 12.46 -12.76
CA ALA A 482 26.41 11.79 -13.66
C ALA A 482 26.55 10.25 -13.66
N ASP A 483 27.76 9.74 -13.34
CA ASP A 483 28.03 8.31 -13.32
C ASP A 483 27.77 7.67 -11.96
N PHE A 484 27.35 8.44 -10.97
CA PHE A 484 27.00 7.91 -9.66
C PHE A 484 25.82 6.93 -9.77
N ARG A 485 25.92 5.81 -9.12
CA ARG A 485 24.86 4.81 -8.99
C ARG A 485 24.74 4.41 -7.53
N GLU A 486 23.51 4.45 -7.04
CA GLU A 486 23.17 3.96 -5.71
C GLU A 486 23.09 2.44 -5.72
N THR A 487 23.67 1.81 -4.70
CA THR A 487 23.46 0.39 -4.40
C THR A 487 22.30 0.26 -3.41
N HIS A 488 21.15 -0.17 -3.89
CA HIS A 488 19.98 -0.36 -3.02
C HIS A 488 20.25 -1.46 -1.99
N SER A 489 20.01 -1.15 -0.71
CA SER A 489 20.30 -2.03 0.42
C SER A 489 19.41 -1.69 1.61
N PHE A 490 19.27 -2.64 2.54
CA PHE A 490 18.69 -2.39 3.86
C PHE A 490 19.69 -1.70 4.82
N ARG A 491 20.97 -1.61 4.45
CA ARG A 491 22.02 -0.90 5.21
C ARG A 491 22.18 0.53 4.74
N PHE A 492 22.92 1.32 5.50
CA PHE A 492 23.43 2.59 4.99
C PHE A 492 24.36 2.32 3.78
N ASN A 493 24.17 3.10 2.73
CA ASN A 493 24.85 2.95 1.44
C ASN A 493 25.57 4.25 1.04
N GLU A 494 25.97 4.37 -0.21
CA GLU A 494 26.72 5.53 -0.74
C GLU A 494 25.96 6.87 -0.59
N THR A 495 24.64 6.85 -0.39
CA THR A 495 23.86 8.08 -0.20
C THR A 495 23.99 8.67 1.21
N PHE A 496 24.50 7.88 2.18
CA PHE A 496 24.59 8.30 3.58
C PHE A 496 25.35 9.62 3.76
N ASP A 497 26.55 9.71 3.23
CA ASP A 497 27.36 10.93 3.35
C ASP A 497 26.77 12.10 2.53
N LEU A 498 26.18 11.82 1.35
CA LEU A 498 25.54 12.83 0.50
C LEU A 498 24.38 13.51 1.22
N VAL A 499 23.50 12.72 1.83
CA VAL A 499 22.37 13.23 2.62
C VAL A 499 22.87 13.99 3.85
N GLY A 500 23.95 13.51 4.50
CA GLY A 500 24.60 14.21 5.60
C GLY A 500 25.12 15.60 5.23
N ASP A 501 25.73 15.73 4.07
CA ASP A 501 26.20 17.02 3.54
C ASP A 501 25.05 17.97 3.20
N GLU A 502 23.92 17.44 2.68
CA GLU A 502 22.71 18.24 2.45
C GLU A 502 22.12 18.76 3.78
N VAL A 503 21.98 17.89 4.79
CA VAL A 503 21.50 18.29 6.13
C VAL A 503 22.42 19.34 6.73
N LYS A 504 23.73 19.17 6.62
CA LYS A 504 24.73 20.13 7.10
C LYS A 504 24.57 21.49 6.39
N ALA A 505 24.39 21.52 5.08
CA ALA A 505 24.19 22.75 4.33
C ALA A 505 22.94 23.50 4.78
N VAL A 506 21.82 22.82 4.95
CA VAL A 506 20.57 23.39 5.49
C VAL A 506 20.79 23.94 6.89
N THR A 507 21.44 23.20 7.77
CA THR A 507 21.60 23.57 9.18
C THR A 507 22.58 24.72 9.40
N THR A 508 23.63 24.83 8.55
CA THR A 508 24.70 25.83 8.75
C THR A 508 24.53 27.09 7.90
N SER A 509 23.71 27.01 6.83
CA SER A 509 23.50 28.14 5.93
C SER A 509 22.07 28.18 5.39
N VAL A 510 21.81 27.71 4.17
CA VAL A 510 20.47 27.68 3.56
C VAL A 510 20.39 26.58 2.52
N GLY A 511 19.27 25.87 2.55
CA GLY A 511 18.91 24.88 1.54
C GLY A 511 17.66 25.28 0.77
N LEU A 512 17.58 24.83 -0.49
CA LEU A 512 16.39 24.94 -1.34
C LEU A 512 15.99 23.56 -1.83
N SER A 513 14.74 23.16 -1.55
CA SER A 513 14.14 21.92 -2.03
C SER A 513 12.87 22.17 -2.80
N GLU A 514 12.57 21.30 -3.75
CA GLU A 514 11.31 21.30 -4.50
C GLU A 514 10.44 20.14 -3.99
N ILE A 515 9.21 20.46 -3.56
CA ILE A 515 8.23 19.46 -3.13
C ILE A 515 7.07 19.45 -4.13
N SER A 516 7.19 18.58 -5.13
CA SER A 516 6.15 18.34 -6.12
C SER A 516 4.98 17.56 -5.54
N GLY A 517 3.77 17.84 -6.06
CA GLY A 517 2.57 17.08 -5.78
C GLY A 517 2.04 17.18 -4.34
N PHE A 518 2.49 18.13 -3.54
CA PHE A 518 1.92 18.36 -2.22
C PHE A 518 0.43 18.68 -2.34
N ASN A 519 -0.43 17.93 -1.65
CA ASN A 519 -1.88 18.10 -1.75
C ASN A 519 -2.27 19.52 -1.30
N ARG A 520 -3.03 20.20 -2.15
CA ARG A 520 -3.50 21.56 -1.86
C ARG A 520 -4.93 21.73 -2.36
N ILE A 521 -5.83 21.98 -1.41
CA ILE A 521 -7.24 22.23 -1.69
C ILE A 521 -7.54 23.67 -1.30
N GLU A 522 -8.05 24.46 -2.24
CA GLU A 522 -8.61 25.78 -1.96
C GLU A 522 -10.07 25.60 -1.54
N ILE A 523 -10.40 26.15 -0.39
CA ILE A 523 -11.73 26.17 0.20
C ILE A 523 -12.21 27.61 0.17
N THR A 524 -13.34 27.87 -0.52
CA THR A 524 -13.92 29.22 -0.64
C THR A 524 -15.38 29.24 -0.27
N GLY A 525 -15.84 30.34 0.32
CA GLY A 525 -17.25 30.51 0.67
C GLY A 525 -17.46 31.18 2.03
N THR A 526 -18.68 31.09 2.52
CA THR A 526 -19.07 31.61 3.85
C THR A 526 -19.25 30.49 4.86
N GLY A 527 -18.89 30.72 6.13
CA GLY A 527 -19.02 29.70 7.19
C GLY A 527 -17.94 28.62 7.19
N ILE A 528 -16.84 28.80 6.41
CA ILE A 528 -15.76 27.79 6.27
C ILE A 528 -15.20 27.36 7.64
N HIS A 529 -14.94 28.32 8.53
CA HIS A 529 -14.33 28.01 9.84
C HIS A 529 -15.28 27.18 10.71
N ASP A 530 -16.58 27.49 10.71
CA ASP A 530 -17.55 26.74 11.51
C ASP A 530 -17.73 25.32 10.96
N TRP A 531 -17.71 25.15 9.64
CA TRP A 531 -17.71 23.86 9.01
C TRP A 531 -16.47 23.04 9.35
N LEU A 532 -15.27 23.64 9.21
CA LEU A 532 -14.00 22.95 9.56
C LEU A 532 -13.91 22.61 11.06
N GLU A 533 -14.47 23.45 11.95
CA GLU A 533 -14.55 23.13 13.39
C GLU A 533 -15.27 21.80 13.65
N GLY A 534 -16.28 21.44 12.86
CA GLY A 534 -16.96 20.14 12.97
C GLY A 534 -16.14 18.96 12.47
N LEU A 535 -15.20 19.18 11.56
CA LEU A 535 -14.35 18.13 10.98
C LEU A 535 -13.08 17.86 11.75
N PHE A 536 -12.44 18.92 12.31
CA PHE A 536 -11.19 18.80 13.04
C PHE A 536 -11.43 18.55 14.52
N CYS A 537 -10.60 17.69 15.15
CA CYS A 537 -10.71 17.42 16.59
C CYS A 537 -10.18 18.56 17.46
N GLY A 538 -9.37 19.47 16.91
CA GLY A 538 -8.86 20.67 17.59
C GLY A 538 -9.53 21.96 17.10
N ARG A 539 -9.16 23.07 17.71
CA ARG A 539 -9.64 24.40 17.29
C ARG A 539 -9.00 24.83 15.98
N VAL A 540 -9.82 25.29 15.03
CA VAL A 540 -9.36 25.86 13.77
C VAL A 540 -9.05 27.35 13.96
N ARG A 541 -7.82 27.77 13.59
CA ARG A 541 -7.45 29.19 13.67
C ARG A 541 -8.28 30.00 12.68
N ARG A 542 -8.87 31.10 13.14
CA ARG A 542 -9.75 31.96 12.33
C ARG A 542 -9.09 33.24 11.83
N GLN A 543 -7.92 33.55 12.34
CA GLN A 543 -7.25 34.82 12.01
C GLN A 543 -6.65 34.75 10.61
N THR A 544 -7.03 35.70 9.76
CA THR A 544 -6.42 35.95 8.43
C THR A 544 -4.91 36.06 8.54
N SER A 545 -4.20 35.54 7.56
CA SER A 545 -2.74 35.49 7.52
C SER A 545 -2.07 34.55 8.54
N LYS A 546 -2.81 33.66 9.20
CA LYS A 546 -2.28 32.64 10.10
C LYS A 546 -2.39 31.23 9.53
N VAL A 547 -1.46 30.41 9.96
CA VAL A 547 -1.43 28.97 9.65
C VAL A 547 -1.68 28.18 10.91
N GLY A 548 -2.48 27.13 10.82
CA GLY A 548 -2.73 26.17 11.88
C GLY A 548 -2.47 24.75 11.41
N LEU A 549 -2.08 23.88 12.32
CA LEU A 549 -2.06 22.43 12.11
C LEU A 549 -3.29 21.83 12.74
N GLY A 550 -3.97 20.92 12.06
CA GLY A 550 -5.18 20.26 12.52
C GLY A 550 -5.20 18.78 12.18
N TYR A 551 -5.96 18.02 12.97
CA TYR A 551 -6.15 16.59 12.78
C TYR A 551 -7.64 16.28 12.63
N MET A 552 -7.97 15.41 11.68
CA MET A 552 -9.30 14.82 11.52
C MET A 552 -9.29 13.40 12.04
N LEU A 553 -10.38 12.98 12.67
CA LEU A 553 -10.56 11.61 13.13
C LEU A 553 -11.60 10.90 12.26
N ASN A 554 -11.49 9.58 12.21
CA ASN A 554 -12.54 8.74 11.67
C ASN A 554 -13.66 8.51 12.71
N HIS A 555 -14.73 7.85 12.31
CA HIS A 555 -15.87 7.56 13.20
C HIS A 555 -15.51 6.67 14.40
N LEU A 556 -14.38 5.95 14.31
CA LEU A 556 -13.86 5.11 15.40
C LEU A 556 -12.96 5.89 16.38
N GLY A 557 -12.77 7.21 16.18
CA GLY A 557 -11.96 8.07 17.06
C GLY A 557 -10.45 7.99 16.81
N CYS A 558 -10.01 7.35 15.72
CA CYS A 558 -8.60 7.23 15.33
C CYS A 558 -8.19 8.29 14.32
N VAL A 559 -6.88 8.55 14.21
CA VAL A 559 -6.34 9.60 13.33
C VAL A 559 -6.57 9.23 11.87
N LYS A 560 -7.31 10.06 11.13
CA LYS A 560 -7.62 9.89 9.72
C LYS A 560 -6.69 10.71 8.83
N ALA A 561 -6.51 11.97 9.15
CA ALA A 561 -5.70 12.89 8.38
C ALA A 561 -5.10 13.97 9.27
N ASP A 562 -3.96 14.48 8.85
CA ASP A 562 -3.34 15.70 9.34
C ASP A 562 -3.34 16.75 8.24
N ALA A 563 -3.49 18.01 8.60
CA ALA A 563 -3.55 19.08 7.62
C ALA A 563 -2.99 20.41 8.15
N THR A 564 -2.38 21.13 7.24
CA THR A 564 -2.03 22.54 7.41
C THR A 564 -3.18 23.40 6.88
N ILE A 565 -3.71 24.29 7.72
CA ILE A 565 -4.79 25.20 7.40
C ILE A 565 -4.23 26.62 7.31
N ALA A 566 -4.15 27.17 6.12
CA ALA A 566 -3.65 28.52 5.89
C ALA A 566 -4.79 29.48 5.56
N ASN A 567 -5.04 30.46 6.43
CA ASN A 567 -6.08 31.46 6.25
C ASN A 567 -5.57 32.55 5.30
N ILE A 568 -5.91 32.45 4.03
CA ILE A 568 -5.47 33.39 2.98
C ILE A 568 -6.21 34.72 3.12
N ASP A 569 -7.53 34.65 3.25
CA ASP A 569 -8.41 35.78 3.60
C ASP A 569 -9.67 35.26 4.31
N ASP A 570 -10.63 36.13 4.63
CA ASP A 570 -11.80 35.79 5.46
C ASP A 570 -12.69 34.72 4.84
N ASN A 571 -12.69 34.56 3.52
CA ASN A 571 -13.55 33.64 2.77
C ASN A 571 -12.74 32.63 1.95
N ARG A 572 -11.44 32.50 2.20
CA ARG A 572 -10.55 31.62 1.45
C ARG A 572 -9.47 31.01 2.32
N ILE A 573 -9.47 29.69 2.38
CA ILE A 573 -8.49 28.88 3.10
C ILE A 573 -7.77 27.96 2.10
N TRP A 574 -6.47 27.74 2.31
CA TRP A 574 -5.75 26.64 1.73
C TRP A 574 -5.57 25.52 2.76
N TYR A 575 -6.07 24.37 2.39
CA TYR A 575 -5.86 23.12 3.07
C TYR A 575 -4.70 22.39 2.40
N GLY A 576 -3.64 22.05 3.16
CA GLY A 576 -2.47 21.33 2.69
C GLY A 576 -2.29 20.03 3.46
N SER A 577 -1.99 18.91 2.77
CA SER A 577 -1.68 17.61 3.37
C SER A 577 -0.72 16.80 2.50
N ALA A 578 -0.44 15.54 2.89
CA ALA A 578 0.46 14.66 2.15
C ALA A 578 0.01 14.48 0.68
N ALA A 579 0.98 14.37 -0.24
CA ALA A 579 0.69 14.21 -1.67
C ALA A 579 -0.23 13.02 -1.97
N ALA A 580 0.00 11.90 -1.31
CA ALA A 580 -0.80 10.70 -1.49
C ALA A 580 -2.26 10.86 -1.00
N ALA A 581 -2.55 11.82 -0.13
CA ALA A 581 -3.86 12.03 0.46
C ALA A 581 -4.85 12.81 -0.43
N GLU A 582 -4.46 13.26 -1.63
CA GLU A 582 -5.26 14.18 -2.45
C GLU A 582 -6.72 13.72 -2.64
N TYR A 583 -6.93 12.50 -3.14
CA TYR A 583 -8.30 11.97 -3.35
C TYR A 583 -8.96 11.58 -2.03
N HIS A 584 -8.21 11.00 -1.10
CA HIS A 584 -8.71 10.63 0.21
C HIS A 584 -9.31 11.82 0.96
N ASP A 585 -8.58 12.93 1.03
CA ASP A 585 -9.02 14.12 1.76
C ASP A 585 -10.10 14.87 1.00
N MET A 586 -9.98 14.99 -0.33
CA MET A 586 -10.99 15.66 -1.16
C MET A 586 -12.35 14.97 -1.02
N GLU A 587 -12.40 13.65 -1.03
CA GLU A 587 -13.65 12.89 -0.88
C GLU A 587 -14.23 13.02 0.52
N TRP A 588 -13.37 12.98 1.56
CA TRP A 588 -13.81 13.19 2.93
C TRP A 588 -14.42 14.58 3.12
N LEU A 589 -13.76 15.60 2.63
CA LEU A 589 -14.25 16.98 2.69
C LEU A 589 -15.57 17.14 1.92
N LYS A 590 -15.65 16.59 0.70
CA LYS A 590 -16.89 16.62 -0.12
C LYS A 590 -18.05 15.88 0.55
N ALA A 591 -17.78 14.82 1.27
CA ALA A 591 -18.80 14.04 1.96
C ALA A 591 -19.50 14.82 3.08
N HIS A 592 -18.86 15.87 3.58
CA HIS A 592 -19.32 16.68 4.70
C HIS A 592 -19.62 18.15 4.32
N LEU A 593 -19.66 18.46 3.01
CA LEU A 593 -20.02 19.80 2.56
C LEU A 593 -21.47 20.16 2.97
N PRO A 594 -21.74 21.42 3.32
CA PRO A 594 -23.09 21.91 3.45
C PRO A 594 -23.89 21.76 2.14
N GLU A 595 -25.13 21.33 2.23
CA GLU A 595 -26.00 21.12 1.05
C GLU A 595 -26.43 22.41 0.36
N ASP A 596 -26.29 23.56 1.04
CA ASP A 596 -26.71 24.88 0.56
C ASP A 596 -25.75 25.49 -0.49
N GLY A 597 -24.64 24.82 -0.78
CA GLY A 597 -23.64 25.31 -1.71
C GLY A 597 -22.82 26.51 -1.23
N SER A 598 -22.87 26.83 0.07
CA SER A 598 -22.14 27.97 0.67
C SER A 598 -20.61 27.81 0.62
N ILE A 599 -20.10 26.58 0.47
CA ILE A 599 -18.68 26.25 0.45
C ILE A 599 -18.32 25.49 -0.83
N THR A 600 -17.20 25.86 -1.43
CA THR A 600 -16.66 25.23 -2.65
C THR A 600 -15.24 24.74 -2.41
N LEU A 601 -14.91 23.57 -2.97
CA LEU A 601 -13.59 22.95 -2.92
C LEU A 601 -12.98 22.89 -4.32
N ARG A 602 -11.70 23.28 -4.44
CA ARG A 602 -10.93 23.19 -5.68
C ARG A 602 -9.53 22.63 -5.40
N SER A 603 -9.13 21.55 -6.07
CA SER A 603 -7.73 21.09 -6.02
C SER A 603 -6.84 22.09 -6.77
N LEU A 604 -5.73 22.44 -6.14
CA LEU A 604 -4.66 23.26 -6.69
C LEU A 604 -3.35 22.47 -6.84
N THR A 605 -3.35 21.17 -6.57
CA THR A 605 -2.16 20.31 -6.53
C THR A 605 -1.37 20.36 -7.84
N ASN A 606 -2.06 20.31 -8.99
CA ASN A 606 -1.44 20.38 -10.31
C ASN A 606 -1.14 21.82 -10.78
N ALA A 607 -1.67 22.83 -10.10
CA ALA A 607 -1.51 24.23 -10.50
C ALA A 607 -0.32 24.92 -9.81
N PHE A 608 0.07 24.44 -8.64
CA PHE A 608 1.13 25.05 -7.83
C PHE A 608 2.16 24.00 -7.42
N THR A 609 3.41 24.43 -7.36
CA THR A 609 4.51 23.67 -6.75
C THR A 609 5.08 24.44 -5.56
N THR A 610 5.56 23.72 -4.56
CA THR A 610 6.15 24.28 -3.35
C THR A 610 7.68 24.22 -3.44
N LEU A 611 8.33 25.36 -3.26
CA LEU A 611 9.75 25.43 -2.95
C LEU A 611 9.93 25.64 -1.45
N VAL A 612 10.77 24.83 -0.82
CA VAL A 612 11.13 24.95 0.60
C VAL A 612 12.49 25.60 0.72
N LEU A 613 12.51 26.79 1.28
CA LEU A 613 13.73 27.53 1.62
C LEU A 613 13.97 27.40 3.13
N ALA A 614 15.01 26.70 3.55
CA ALA A 614 15.22 26.33 4.95
C ALA A 614 16.66 26.60 5.42
N GLY A 615 16.83 27.00 6.68
CA GLY A 615 18.12 27.22 7.33
C GLY A 615 18.31 28.63 7.87
N PRO A 616 19.40 28.90 8.59
CA PRO A 616 19.66 30.21 9.26
C PRO A 616 19.62 31.42 8.32
N MET A 617 20.02 31.26 7.06
CA MET A 617 20.03 32.33 6.05
C MET A 617 18.76 32.37 5.19
N ALA A 618 17.78 31.50 5.43
CA ALA A 618 16.54 31.42 4.62
C ALA A 618 15.79 32.78 4.58
N ARG A 619 15.69 33.44 5.72
CA ARG A 619 15.05 34.75 5.84
C ARG A 619 15.78 35.85 5.06
N ALA A 620 17.11 35.88 5.09
CA ALA A 620 17.92 36.82 4.34
C ALA A 620 17.71 36.63 2.84
N VAL A 621 17.83 35.37 2.35
CA VAL A 621 17.62 35.08 0.93
C VAL A 621 16.20 35.47 0.48
N LEU A 622 15.17 35.13 1.28
CA LEU A 622 13.78 35.50 0.96
C LEU A 622 13.63 37.02 0.86
N GLY A 623 14.22 37.78 1.80
CA GLY A 623 14.14 39.24 1.86
C GLY A 623 14.76 39.93 0.63
N GLU A 624 15.73 39.34 -0.05
CA GLU A 624 16.33 39.85 -1.27
C GLU A 624 15.43 39.73 -2.52
N VAL A 625 14.48 38.80 -2.49
CA VAL A 625 13.64 38.51 -3.66
C VAL A 625 12.17 38.89 -3.49
N THR A 626 11.77 39.41 -2.34
CA THR A 626 10.39 39.84 -2.08
C THR A 626 10.34 41.28 -1.53
N ARG A 627 9.17 41.92 -1.67
CA ARG A 627 8.88 43.20 -1.02
C ARG A 627 8.12 43.03 0.31
N LEU A 628 7.87 41.82 0.73
CA LEU A 628 7.27 41.54 2.02
C LEU A 628 8.24 41.92 3.14
N ASP A 629 7.71 42.42 4.24
CA ASP A 629 8.50 42.55 5.46
C ASP A 629 8.86 41.18 6.00
N CYS A 630 10.10 40.75 5.71
CA CYS A 630 10.67 39.51 6.18
C CYS A 630 11.32 39.61 7.56
N SER A 631 11.14 40.70 8.31
CA SER A 631 11.57 40.76 9.72
C SER A 631 10.85 39.71 10.56
N LYS A 632 11.39 39.39 11.70
CA LYS A 632 10.75 38.44 12.65
C LYS A 632 9.37 38.89 13.10
N GLU A 633 9.20 40.19 13.23
CA GLU A 633 7.95 40.85 13.60
C GLU A 633 6.93 40.85 12.47
N GLY A 634 7.40 41.13 11.25
CA GLY A 634 6.55 41.20 10.06
C GLY A 634 6.10 39.88 9.51
N PHE A 635 6.97 38.85 9.59
CA PHE A 635 6.68 37.50 9.08
C PHE A 635 7.20 36.42 10.03
N GLY A 636 6.50 36.25 11.16
CA GLY A 636 6.83 35.26 12.17
C GLY A 636 6.32 33.86 11.85
N TRP A 637 6.69 32.90 12.66
CA TRP A 637 6.28 31.49 12.53
C TRP A 637 4.76 31.30 12.54
N LEU A 638 4.27 30.34 11.73
CA LEU A 638 2.84 30.05 11.51
C LEU A 638 2.06 31.24 10.95
N GLN A 639 2.66 31.92 9.99
CA GLN A 639 1.99 32.97 9.19
C GLN A 639 2.02 32.62 7.71
N VAL A 640 1.04 33.15 6.98
CA VAL A 640 0.95 33.10 5.53
C VAL A 640 0.89 34.53 4.96
N ARG A 641 1.56 34.77 3.84
CA ARG A 641 1.57 36.04 3.12
C ARG A 641 1.41 35.81 1.63
N GLN A 642 0.68 36.67 0.96
CA GLN A 642 0.63 36.74 -0.51
C GLN A 642 1.60 37.84 -0.97
N GLY A 643 2.40 37.56 -1.98
CA GLY A 643 3.39 38.52 -2.50
C GLY A 643 4.02 38.02 -3.77
N PHE A 644 5.28 38.39 -3.98
CA PHE A 644 6.04 37.97 -5.15
C PHE A 644 7.42 37.47 -4.70
N VAL A 645 7.95 36.50 -5.45
CA VAL A 645 9.35 36.07 -5.39
C VAL A 645 9.96 36.40 -6.75
N GLY A 646 10.83 37.42 -6.78
CA GLY A 646 11.21 38.06 -8.03
C GLY A 646 9.98 38.65 -8.73
N ILE A 647 9.65 38.11 -9.90
CA ILE A 647 8.46 38.53 -10.68
C ILE A 647 7.27 37.53 -10.51
N ALA A 648 7.50 36.40 -9.88
CA ALA A 648 6.50 35.34 -9.75
C ALA A 648 5.57 35.60 -8.55
N PRO A 649 4.24 35.64 -8.72
CA PRO A 649 3.31 35.71 -7.59
C PRO A 649 3.45 34.45 -6.73
N ALA A 650 3.41 34.60 -5.43
CA ALA A 650 3.61 33.53 -4.48
C ALA A 650 2.65 33.62 -3.28
N VAL A 651 2.27 32.48 -2.77
CA VAL A 651 1.76 32.34 -1.40
C VAL A 651 2.91 31.77 -0.57
N ILE A 652 3.32 32.47 0.47
CA ILE A 652 4.49 32.11 1.27
C ILE A 652 4.01 31.81 2.68
N MET A 653 4.37 30.64 3.21
CA MET A 653 4.04 30.19 4.55
C MET A 653 5.32 30.04 5.38
N SER A 654 5.37 30.67 6.55
CA SER A 654 6.45 30.45 7.52
C SER A 654 6.11 29.21 8.34
N VAL A 655 6.44 28.05 7.81
CA VAL A 655 6.23 26.73 8.41
C VAL A 655 7.48 25.87 8.17
N SER A 656 7.67 24.85 8.97
CA SER A 656 8.86 24.00 8.90
C SER A 656 8.53 22.55 9.22
N PHE A 657 8.95 21.63 8.37
CA PHE A 657 8.95 20.21 8.63
C PHE A 657 10.36 19.66 8.98
N SER A 658 11.40 20.48 8.73
CA SER A 658 12.80 20.17 9.10
C SER A 658 13.17 20.58 10.53
N GLY A 659 12.41 21.49 11.13
CA GLY A 659 12.75 22.11 12.42
C GLY A 659 13.68 23.34 12.32
N GLU A 660 14.25 23.63 11.14
CA GLU A 660 14.98 24.86 10.86
C GLU A 660 14.01 26.00 10.55
N GLU A 661 14.48 27.25 10.61
CA GLU A 661 13.71 28.36 10.06
C GLU A 661 13.45 28.11 8.58
N ALA A 662 12.16 28.07 8.18
CA ALA A 662 11.82 27.70 6.83
C ALA A 662 10.58 28.44 6.29
N PHE A 663 10.56 28.58 4.97
CA PHE A 663 9.45 29.13 4.21
C PHE A 663 9.05 28.17 3.11
N GLU A 664 7.78 27.79 3.10
CA GLU A 664 7.14 27.12 1.97
C GLU A 664 6.65 28.20 0.99
N ILE A 665 7.24 28.21 -0.19
CA ILE A 665 6.97 29.18 -1.25
C ILE A 665 6.16 28.47 -2.32
N HIS A 666 4.86 28.73 -2.35
CA HIS A 666 3.94 28.14 -3.30
C HIS A 666 3.83 29.01 -4.54
N LEU A 667 4.29 28.50 -5.67
CA LEU A 667 4.36 29.20 -6.96
C LEU A 667 3.44 28.53 -7.99
N PRO A 668 2.71 29.29 -8.82
CA PRO A 668 2.01 28.71 -9.95
C PRO A 668 3.04 28.09 -10.93
N ASN A 669 2.71 26.90 -11.46
CA ASN A 669 3.64 26.12 -12.27
C ASN A 669 4.18 26.84 -13.51
N ASN A 670 3.38 27.73 -14.12
CA ASN A 670 3.80 28.54 -15.26
C ASN A 670 4.84 29.63 -14.92
N GLN A 671 5.05 29.94 -13.65
CA GLN A 671 6.04 30.91 -13.18
C GLN A 671 7.04 30.32 -12.16
N LEU A 672 6.98 29.03 -11.94
CA LEU A 672 7.81 28.30 -11.00
C LEU A 672 9.30 28.49 -11.28
N TYR A 673 9.70 28.38 -12.56
CA TYR A 673 11.10 28.54 -12.95
C TYR A 673 11.64 29.97 -12.69
N ALA A 674 10.81 31.00 -12.90
CA ALA A 674 11.23 32.39 -12.59
C ALA A 674 11.46 32.60 -11.09
N GLY A 675 10.57 32.04 -10.23
CA GLY A 675 10.75 32.07 -8.78
C GLY A 675 11.97 31.29 -8.30
N TYR A 676 12.19 30.09 -8.86
CA TYR A 676 13.37 29.29 -8.60
C TYR A 676 14.66 30.03 -8.92
N LEU A 677 14.77 30.61 -10.11
CA LEU A 677 15.95 31.36 -10.50
C LEU A 677 16.21 32.59 -9.61
N ALA A 678 15.16 33.28 -9.16
CA ALA A 678 15.31 34.41 -8.24
C ALA A 678 15.93 33.95 -6.92
N LEU A 679 15.40 32.83 -6.33
CA LEU A 679 15.93 32.27 -5.10
C LEU A 679 17.38 31.76 -5.26
N ARG A 680 17.67 31.09 -6.38
CA ARG A 680 19.02 30.55 -6.64
C ARG A 680 20.05 31.66 -6.69
N ARG A 681 19.75 32.76 -7.43
CA ARG A 681 20.66 33.92 -7.57
C ARG A 681 20.87 34.65 -6.24
N ALA A 682 19.79 34.91 -5.49
CA ALA A 682 19.91 35.53 -4.17
C ALA A 682 20.66 34.62 -3.18
N GLY A 683 20.41 33.35 -3.23
CA GLY A 683 21.03 32.36 -2.35
C GLY A 683 22.53 32.13 -2.62
N GLU A 684 23.05 32.47 -3.80
CA GLU A 684 24.44 32.18 -4.16
C GLU A 684 25.43 32.84 -3.18
N ALA A 685 25.20 34.09 -2.82
CA ALA A 685 26.02 34.83 -1.84
C ALA A 685 25.92 34.26 -0.42
N HIS A 686 24.86 33.49 -0.14
CA HIS A 686 24.60 32.87 1.17
C HIS A 686 24.94 31.37 1.17
N GLY A 687 25.58 30.85 0.12
CA GLY A 687 25.98 29.45 0.03
C GLY A 687 24.81 28.49 -0.09
N LEU A 688 23.73 28.92 -0.76
CA LEU A 688 22.55 28.08 -0.98
C LEU A 688 22.88 26.79 -1.72
N ARG A 689 22.43 25.64 -1.15
CA ARG A 689 22.54 24.33 -1.78
C ARG A 689 21.18 23.70 -1.95
N LEU A 690 21.04 22.84 -2.96
CA LEU A 690 19.87 21.96 -3.08
C LEU A 690 19.91 20.87 -2.03
N PHE A 691 18.74 20.41 -1.59
CA PHE A 691 18.59 19.25 -0.70
C PHE A 691 17.31 18.50 -1.02
N GLY A 692 17.33 17.17 -0.84
CA GLY A 692 16.23 16.30 -1.22
C GLY A 692 15.37 15.83 -0.06
N SER A 693 14.40 14.98 -0.39
CA SER A 693 13.44 14.42 0.57
C SER A 693 14.10 13.50 1.60
N MET A 694 15.24 12.86 1.29
CA MET A 694 15.97 12.03 2.25
C MET A 694 16.55 12.86 3.40
N ALA A 695 17.06 14.08 3.09
CA ALA A 695 17.50 15.02 4.12
C ALA A 695 16.32 15.54 4.96
N ILE A 696 15.15 15.80 4.34
CA ILE A 696 13.92 16.18 5.05
C ILE A 696 13.49 15.08 6.01
N GLU A 697 13.51 13.82 5.59
CA GLU A 697 13.16 12.66 6.44
C GLU A 697 14.07 12.55 7.67
N SER A 698 15.37 12.70 7.50
CA SER A 698 16.30 12.73 8.64
C SER A 698 15.94 13.87 9.61
N MET A 699 15.78 15.08 9.09
CA MET A 699 15.55 16.27 9.91
C MET A 699 14.20 16.24 10.63
N ARG A 700 13.12 15.73 10.00
CA ARG A 700 11.80 15.63 10.65
C ARG A 700 11.82 14.60 11.80
N LEU A 701 12.54 13.48 11.59
CA LEU A 701 12.69 12.42 12.58
C LEU A 701 13.36 12.95 13.86
N GLU A 702 14.44 13.74 13.72
CA GLU A 702 15.10 14.40 14.83
C GLU A 702 14.22 15.43 15.54
N LYS A 703 13.24 16.00 14.84
CA LYS A 703 12.34 17.04 15.37
C LYS A 703 11.10 16.48 16.05
N GLY A 704 10.85 15.19 15.94
CA GLY A 704 9.64 14.57 16.52
C GLY A 704 8.39 14.82 15.67
N TYR A 705 8.54 15.11 14.36
CA TYR A 705 7.41 15.30 13.46
C TYR A 705 6.99 13.98 12.82
N LEU A 706 5.69 13.73 12.87
CA LEU A 706 5.09 12.47 12.41
C LEU A 706 4.74 12.54 10.93
N HIS A 707 4.83 11.41 10.26
CA HIS A 707 4.50 11.27 8.85
C HIS A 707 3.18 10.53 8.67
N TRP A 708 2.28 11.07 7.84
CA TRP A 708 1.00 10.46 7.53
C TRP A 708 1.19 9.10 6.86
N LYS A 709 0.49 8.07 7.36
CA LYS A 709 0.56 6.66 6.91
C LYS A 709 1.91 5.94 7.14
N ALA A 710 2.84 6.60 7.82
CA ALA A 710 3.96 5.89 8.44
C ALA A 710 3.78 5.83 9.97
N ASP A 711 3.59 7.00 10.60
CA ASP A 711 3.44 7.15 12.05
C ASP A 711 1.99 7.44 12.47
N LEU A 712 1.19 8.04 11.56
CA LEU A 712 -0.22 8.34 11.75
C LEU A 712 -1.06 7.33 10.96
N LEU A 713 -1.42 6.24 11.66
CA LEU A 713 -2.21 5.13 11.14
C LEU A 713 -3.65 5.21 11.66
N THR A 714 -4.61 4.74 10.87
CA THR A 714 -6.04 4.71 11.25
C THR A 714 -6.37 3.73 12.38
N GLU A 715 -5.37 2.99 12.86
CA GLU A 715 -5.48 2.07 14.00
C GLU A 715 -5.36 2.77 15.35
N PHE A 716 -4.77 3.97 15.39
CA PHE A 716 -4.40 4.66 16.63
C PHE A 716 -5.11 5.99 16.81
N ASN A 717 -5.44 6.29 18.06
CA ASN A 717 -6.07 7.54 18.44
C ASN A 717 -5.03 8.62 18.81
N PRO A 718 -5.44 9.90 18.98
CA PRO A 718 -4.52 10.99 19.32
C PRO A 718 -3.73 10.81 20.63
N GLU A 719 -4.27 10.13 21.62
CA GLU A 719 -3.56 9.88 22.89
C GLU A 719 -2.44 8.85 22.70
N GLU A 720 -2.69 7.83 21.87
CA GLU A 720 -1.71 6.80 21.53
C GLU A 720 -0.55 7.36 20.68
N THR A 721 -0.84 8.36 19.82
CA THR A 721 0.15 9.01 18.96
C THR A 721 0.84 10.23 19.57
N GLY A 722 0.51 10.60 20.81
CA GLY A 722 1.06 11.79 21.48
C GLY A 722 0.48 13.12 20.96
N LEU A 723 -0.63 13.07 20.22
CA LEU A 723 -1.33 14.23 19.64
C LEU A 723 -2.50 14.73 20.51
N GLY A 724 -2.73 14.16 21.68
CA GLY A 724 -3.84 14.53 22.59
C GLY A 724 -3.91 16.03 22.88
N ARG A 725 -2.75 16.73 22.92
CA ARG A 725 -2.69 18.19 23.10
C ARG A 725 -3.36 19.01 21.99
N PHE A 726 -3.63 18.41 20.82
CA PHE A 726 -4.31 19.05 19.69
C PHE A 726 -5.80 18.79 19.69
N VAL A 727 -6.33 17.96 20.60
CA VAL A 727 -7.75 17.63 20.71
C VAL A 727 -8.42 18.58 21.68
N ASP A 728 -9.56 19.15 21.27
CA ASP A 728 -10.41 19.96 22.15
C ASP A 728 -11.71 19.22 22.46
N MET A 729 -11.75 18.53 23.59
CA MET A 729 -12.92 17.76 24.04
C MET A 729 -14.11 18.62 24.43
N THR A 730 -13.98 19.96 24.47
CA THR A 730 -15.09 20.88 24.83
C THR A 730 -16.03 21.17 23.66
N LYS A 731 -15.64 20.81 22.44
CA LYS A 731 -16.47 20.96 21.21
C LYS A 731 -16.89 19.63 20.62
N ASP A 732 -17.84 19.66 19.70
CA ASP A 732 -18.23 18.47 18.93
C ASP A 732 -17.37 18.33 17.67
N PHE A 733 -17.05 17.09 17.33
CA PHE A 733 -16.32 16.71 16.12
C PHE A 733 -16.55 15.22 15.78
N ILE A 734 -16.25 14.83 14.54
CA ILE A 734 -16.39 13.44 14.09
C ILE A 734 -15.47 12.53 14.91
N GLY A 735 -16.00 11.42 15.44
CA GLY A 735 -15.27 10.43 16.22
C GLY A 735 -15.12 10.75 17.71
N LYS A 736 -15.65 11.89 18.21
CA LYS A 736 -15.53 12.30 19.61
C LYS A 736 -16.00 11.24 20.60
N LEU A 737 -17.21 10.71 20.43
CA LEU A 737 -17.78 9.72 21.37
C LEU A 737 -16.95 8.42 21.40
N ALA A 738 -16.42 7.99 20.26
CA ALA A 738 -15.55 6.83 20.20
C ALA A 738 -14.21 7.12 20.90
N LEU A 739 -13.63 8.30 20.66
CA LEU A 739 -12.41 8.72 21.34
C LEU A 739 -12.57 8.80 22.86
N GLU A 740 -13.67 9.36 23.38
CA GLU A 740 -13.98 9.41 24.81
C GLU A 740 -13.98 8.02 25.44
N LYS A 741 -14.60 7.06 24.75
CA LYS A 741 -14.64 5.66 25.18
C LYS A 741 -13.24 5.04 25.20
N MET A 742 -12.41 5.31 24.18
CA MET A 742 -11.05 4.78 24.12
C MET A 742 -10.16 5.38 25.20
N ILE A 743 -10.23 6.70 25.43
CA ILE A 743 -9.48 7.37 26.48
C ILE A 743 -9.84 6.80 27.86
N SER A 744 -11.13 6.52 28.11
CA SER A 744 -11.60 5.93 29.37
C SER A 744 -11.04 4.52 29.61
N GLY A 745 -10.75 3.77 28.56
CA GLY A 745 -10.12 2.44 28.62
C GLY A 745 -8.60 2.46 28.79
N GLY A 746 -7.98 3.62 28.66
CA GLY A 746 -6.53 3.78 28.57
C GLY A 746 -5.94 3.44 27.19
N PRO A 747 -4.72 3.91 26.88
CA PRO A 747 -4.06 3.66 25.61
C PRO A 747 -3.64 2.18 25.50
N ARG A 748 -3.86 1.59 24.33
CA ARG A 748 -3.42 0.21 24.01
C ARG A 748 -1.92 0.15 23.70
N LYS A 749 -1.42 1.19 23.06
CA LYS A 749 -0.02 1.41 22.70
C LYS A 749 0.30 2.90 22.85
N LYS A 750 1.59 3.23 22.92
CA LYS A 750 2.07 4.62 22.87
C LYS A 750 3.19 4.76 21.85
N LEU A 751 3.13 5.81 21.05
CA LEU A 751 4.21 6.18 20.14
C LEU A 751 5.36 6.80 20.94
N VAL A 752 6.56 6.25 20.80
CA VAL A 752 7.79 6.72 21.44
C VAL A 752 8.88 7.01 20.42
N THR A 753 9.88 7.80 20.82
CA THR A 753 11.14 7.96 20.09
C THR A 753 12.20 7.08 20.73
N LEU A 754 12.90 6.30 19.92
CA LEU A 754 13.99 5.40 20.31
C LEU A 754 15.32 5.91 19.76
N GLU A 755 16.36 5.87 20.59
CA GLU A 755 17.76 5.93 20.18
C GLU A 755 18.29 4.51 20.13
N ILE A 756 18.86 4.09 18.98
CA ILE A 756 19.34 2.72 18.70
C ILE A 756 20.87 2.72 18.65
N ASP A 757 21.50 1.82 19.36
CA ASP A 757 22.97 1.64 19.40
C ASP A 757 23.44 0.80 18.17
N CYS A 758 23.24 1.36 16.97
CA CYS A 758 23.61 0.73 15.70
C CYS A 758 24.07 1.80 14.72
N THR A 759 25.22 1.62 14.08
CA THR A 759 25.84 2.58 13.14
C THR A 759 25.96 2.08 11.71
N HIS A 760 25.58 0.84 11.42
CA HIS A 760 25.76 0.24 10.09
C HIS A 760 24.46 0.12 9.28
N ALA A 761 23.32 0.20 9.95
CA ALA A 761 22.00 0.14 9.32
C ALA A 761 20.95 0.90 10.15
N PRO A 762 19.91 1.48 9.54
CA PRO A 762 18.73 1.90 10.28
C PRO A 762 17.90 0.66 10.68
N SER A 763 17.02 0.80 11.63
CA SER A 763 15.86 -0.09 11.68
C SER A 763 14.90 0.26 10.53
N HIS A 764 13.89 -0.58 10.28
CA HIS A 764 12.92 -0.34 9.21
C HIS A 764 11.49 -0.43 9.76
N GLY A 765 10.55 0.24 9.09
CA GLY A 765 9.13 0.15 9.43
C GLY A 765 8.66 -1.31 9.51
N GLY A 766 7.92 -1.64 10.57
CA GLY A 766 7.49 -3.00 10.86
C GLY A 766 8.44 -3.81 11.75
N ALA A 767 9.70 -3.43 11.91
CA ALA A 767 10.65 -4.17 12.77
C ALA A 767 10.14 -4.28 14.21
N SER A 768 10.37 -5.43 14.85
CA SER A 768 9.90 -5.68 16.21
C SER A 768 10.74 -4.93 17.25
N VAL A 769 10.05 -4.42 18.26
CA VAL A 769 10.65 -3.89 19.49
C VAL A 769 10.40 -4.89 20.60
N SER A 770 11.44 -5.27 21.32
CA SER A 770 11.36 -6.31 22.36
C SER A 770 11.97 -5.87 23.68
N ARG A 771 11.57 -6.58 24.73
CA ARG A 771 12.19 -6.53 26.06
C ARG A 771 12.27 -7.92 26.64
N ASP A 772 13.46 -8.31 27.07
CA ASP A 772 13.71 -9.65 27.65
C ASP A 772 13.20 -10.80 26.72
N GLY A 773 13.36 -10.64 25.39
CA GLY A 773 12.95 -11.60 24.35
C GLY A 773 11.46 -11.58 24.01
N ASN A 774 10.64 -10.76 24.67
CA ASN A 774 9.21 -10.61 24.35
C ASN A 774 8.98 -9.39 23.46
N VAL A 775 8.24 -9.56 22.36
CA VAL A 775 7.84 -8.46 21.48
C VAL A 775 6.79 -7.61 22.18
N ILE A 776 7.09 -6.32 22.36
CA ILE A 776 6.24 -5.34 23.05
C ILE A 776 5.81 -4.18 22.13
N GLY A 777 6.34 -4.11 20.92
CA GLY A 777 6.08 -3.01 20.02
C GLY A 777 6.59 -3.20 18.62
N THR A 778 6.39 -2.15 17.80
CA THR A 778 6.73 -2.15 16.37
C THR A 778 7.21 -0.78 15.92
N VAL A 779 8.29 -0.74 15.16
CA VAL A 779 8.84 0.47 14.54
C VAL A 779 7.90 0.97 13.44
N THR A 780 7.71 2.29 13.34
CA THR A 780 6.95 2.95 12.26
C THR A 780 7.88 3.67 11.28
N SER A 781 8.73 4.56 11.78
CA SER A 781 9.75 5.28 11.01
C SER A 781 11.11 5.13 11.66
N ALA A 782 12.17 5.07 10.86
CA ALA A 782 13.53 5.06 11.38
C ALA A 782 14.53 5.67 10.38
N GLY A 783 15.69 6.09 10.89
CA GLY A 783 16.75 6.66 10.08
C GLY A 783 17.87 7.29 10.93
N TRP A 784 18.91 7.74 10.25
CA TRP A 784 20.01 8.45 10.91
C TRP A 784 19.69 9.93 11.08
N GLY A 785 19.78 10.42 12.29
CA GLY A 785 19.68 11.84 12.62
C GLY A 785 21.06 12.51 12.56
N TYR A 786 21.36 13.19 11.47
CA TYR A 786 22.69 13.75 11.23
C TYR A 786 23.04 14.91 12.18
N ARG A 787 22.05 15.71 12.62
CA ARG A 787 22.26 16.84 13.56
C ARG A 787 22.54 16.36 14.98
N VAL A 788 21.91 15.23 15.36
CA VAL A 788 22.11 14.65 16.71
C VAL A 788 23.16 13.52 16.70
N GLY A 789 23.59 13.05 15.53
CA GLY A 789 24.57 11.98 15.36
C GLY A 789 24.10 10.63 15.89
N LYS A 790 22.82 10.28 15.70
CA LYS A 790 22.18 9.11 16.31
C LYS A 790 21.27 8.38 15.33
N ASN A 791 21.20 7.06 15.49
CA ASN A 791 20.20 6.24 14.84
C ASN A 791 18.89 6.33 15.64
N LEU A 792 17.82 6.83 14.98
CA LEU A 792 16.55 7.12 15.63
C LEU A 792 15.44 6.25 15.02
N ALA A 793 14.45 5.92 15.85
CA ALA A 793 13.20 5.33 15.35
C ALA A 793 11.99 5.83 16.12
N TYR A 794 10.84 5.86 15.47
CA TYR A 794 9.54 5.92 16.14
C TYR A 794 8.97 4.51 16.23
N ALA A 795 8.32 4.20 17.34
CA ALA A 795 7.71 2.89 17.55
C ALA A 795 6.46 3.00 18.43
N PHE A 796 5.44 2.21 18.12
CA PHE A 796 4.35 1.95 19.05
C PHE A 796 4.78 0.83 20.02
N VAL A 797 4.77 1.13 21.31
CA VAL A 797 5.12 0.17 22.37
C VAL A 797 3.99 0.05 23.40
N GLU A 798 4.06 -0.97 24.25
CA GLU A 798 3.15 -1.10 25.38
C GLU A 798 3.26 0.12 26.31
N PRO A 799 2.15 0.59 26.91
CA PRO A 799 2.13 1.87 27.63
C PRO A 799 3.11 1.97 28.81
N ASP A 800 3.36 0.87 29.49
CA ASP A 800 4.29 0.77 30.62
C ASP A 800 5.77 0.77 30.18
N MET A 801 6.03 0.60 28.87
CA MET A 801 7.36 0.66 28.27
C MET A 801 7.68 2.03 27.65
N ALA A 802 6.77 3.01 27.71
CA ALA A 802 6.88 4.26 26.99
C ALA A 802 7.66 5.38 27.70
N GLU A 803 8.07 5.17 28.97
CA GLU A 803 8.75 6.20 29.75
C GLU A 803 10.20 6.44 29.27
N PRO A 804 10.64 7.70 29.11
CA PRO A 804 12.02 8.03 28.77
C PRO A 804 13.02 7.39 29.74
N GLY A 805 14.08 6.78 29.19
CA GLY A 805 15.08 6.01 29.92
C GLY A 805 14.80 4.50 29.93
N THR A 806 13.64 4.04 29.47
CA THR A 806 13.33 2.61 29.35
C THR A 806 14.27 1.98 28.31
N ARG A 807 14.93 0.89 28.70
CA ARG A 807 15.83 0.13 27.85
C ARG A 807 15.05 -0.99 27.14
N LEU A 808 15.21 -1.04 25.85
CA LEU A 808 14.56 -1.97 24.93
C LEU A 808 15.57 -2.56 23.95
N GLU A 809 15.13 -3.46 23.13
CA GLU A 809 15.88 -3.98 21.99
C GLU A 809 15.04 -3.74 20.72
N VAL A 810 15.68 -3.27 19.65
CA VAL A 810 15.07 -3.09 18.33
C VAL A 810 15.75 -4.05 17.36
N ASP A 811 14.96 -4.79 16.62
CA ASP A 811 15.52 -5.64 15.58
C ASP A 811 16.06 -4.79 14.43
N VAL A 812 17.34 -4.99 14.10
CA VAL A 812 18.01 -4.41 12.94
C VAL A 812 18.56 -5.55 12.09
N LEU A 813 17.87 -5.89 11.02
CA LEU A 813 18.24 -6.96 10.07
C LEU A 813 18.47 -8.33 10.75
N GLY A 814 17.61 -8.66 11.72
CA GLY A 814 17.64 -9.93 12.45
C GLY A 814 18.54 -9.93 13.70
N LEU A 815 19.13 -8.79 14.02
CA LEU A 815 19.95 -8.63 15.24
C LEU A 815 19.21 -7.73 16.24
N PRO A 816 19.06 -8.15 17.51
CA PRO A 816 18.49 -7.32 18.56
C PRO A 816 19.51 -6.27 19.02
N GLU A 817 19.38 -5.05 18.53
CA GLU A 817 20.23 -3.93 18.90
C GLU A 817 19.66 -3.21 20.12
N LYS A 818 20.54 -2.74 21.00
CA LYS A 818 20.13 -2.01 22.20
C LYS A 818 19.51 -0.69 21.82
N ALA A 819 18.43 -0.36 22.49
CA ALA A 819 17.72 0.89 22.29
C ALA A 819 17.27 1.50 23.64
N VAL A 820 17.07 2.80 23.65
CA VAL A 820 16.52 3.51 24.79
C VAL A 820 15.41 4.46 24.34
N VAL A 821 14.32 4.48 25.08
CA VAL A 821 13.25 5.49 24.90
C VAL A 821 13.81 6.85 25.31
N ILE A 822 13.71 7.83 24.41
CA ILE A 822 14.12 9.21 24.64
C ILE A 822 12.92 10.15 24.55
N ALA A 823 13.09 11.38 25.03
CA ALA A 823 12.08 12.42 24.82
C ALA A 823 11.90 12.66 23.31
N PRO A 824 10.66 12.88 22.82
CA PRO A 824 10.41 13.14 21.41
C PRO A 824 11.08 14.45 20.98
N GLY A 825 11.59 14.45 19.74
CA GLY A 825 12.22 15.63 19.16
C GLY A 825 13.55 16.00 19.79
N PRO A 826 14.58 15.12 19.76
CA PRO A 826 15.87 15.39 20.41
C PRO A 826 16.60 16.63 19.88
N TYR A 827 16.25 17.11 18.68
CA TYR A 827 16.78 18.36 18.14
C TYR A 827 15.84 19.54 18.43
N ASP A 828 16.32 20.55 19.13
CA ASP A 828 15.58 21.76 19.52
C ASP A 828 14.15 21.48 20.06
N PRO A 829 13.99 20.71 21.16
CA PRO A 829 12.69 20.26 21.66
C PRO A 829 11.73 21.41 22.03
N ASP A 830 12.29 22.56 22.41
CA ASP A 830 11.53 23.76 22.79
C ASP A 830 11.10 24.63 21.61
N ASN A 831 11.45 24.23 20.38
CA ASN A 831 11.23 25.03 19.15
C ASN A 831 11.85 26.46 19.25
N ARG A 832 13.04 26.61 19.86
CA ARG A 832 13.70 27.91 20.03
C ARG A 832 14.02 28.54 18.69
N ILE A 833 14.49 27.73 17.71
CA ILE A 833 14.80 28.18 16.34
C ILE A 833 13.52 28.75 15.70
N LEU A 834 12.43 28.01 15.70
CA LEU A 834 11.17 28.40 15.05
C LEU A 834 10.47 29.57 15.78
N ARG A 835 10.49 29.54 17.12
CA ARG A 835 9.90 30.60 17.94
C ARG A 835 10.79 31.81 18.07
N GLN A 836 12.03 31.70 17.56
CA GLN A 836 13.03 32.76 17.57
C GLN A 836 13.29 33.31 18.99
N LYS A 837 13.27 32.39 19.97
CA LYS A 837 13.63 32.69 21.36
C LYS A 837 15.13 32.52 21.51
N THR A 838 15.79 33.61 21.94
CA THR A 838 17.22 33.62 22.32
C THR A 838 17.48 32.80 23.58
#